data_ae7ca0d0e9ed2f770e61b6244af4d399
#
_entry.id   ae7ca0d0e9ed2f770e61b6244af4d399
#
_cell.length_a   1.000
_cell.length_b   1.000
_cell.length_c   1.000
_cell.angle_alpha   90.00
_cell.angle_beta   90.00
_cell.angle_gamma   90.00
#
_symmetry.space_group_name_H-M   'P 1'
#
loop_
_entity.id
_entity.type
_entity.pdbx_description
1 polymer ?
#
loop_
_entity_poly.entity_id
_entity_poly.type
_entity_poly.pdbx_seq_one_letter_code
_entity_poly.pdbx_strand_id
1 'polypeptide(L)'
;MNFRPAMGLFKESFRQLKIVGILGCIIYALIGIMVPIGANISVRSVTNNYSVAATQAVYVFDVKYMMIVSAAIAVIIVPIMMLVAFNFLNKRNSCDFYHAIPVKRLPAFVGIIMAVVLWTIIMIFVETFTISVMCGSLPRVKVECRSLMITAVKTFALAFFFIGVLSAGISLSGTLFSNIVVSGVIMLAPRFMIIAVIDIVGSVAECYPVSDIMSKFLDSGNVLTQIMRKMTGNGTDIGSFDAVIPTVVEGMVYFILGAFIYVHRKSETAQKPSLTYGVQSVLRMVSAYLCSLVGVGFLMSYFTNYGSMAHLFYAAVMFVLAVLVYIMYELLTSHKWSMVGRSLKQLPILIILVAVTFAAMKIVVYGINSYRIVPERTQYIEIEDVATYQLDNYDINWDKLDRKIYDADCISAIADEYNDGTEDYYDMLTRCVVTVHQDGHRYKRNVNLKPKTLSKVAYSITKRNDSLSGNYLRKYTNNSYVDMDFISLDNSQVHAIYDCIKEEIEQNNNLLDVIMTDYSSTIGTLYIAYIYQPDILSQEYQQQRLPISYKTPKTLELLMNYAKSTVSYEEFLDIVHDKKFESATMSVGALTADKAFISQYWFDYVSNNTDLYYNLLQIIGKYGKKGCVTDDNAVIISAHAYYNGSDSDDKNAALYGIYSLSDEGMELFMKACEEINKSNTYVD
;
A
#
# COMPACT_ATOMS: atom_id res chain seq x y z
N MET A 1 3.27 29.52 42.35
CA MET A 1 3.10 30.13 41.02
C MET A 1 1.75 30.82 40.98
N ASN A 2 1.68 32.17 40.85
CA ASN A 2 0.39 32.85 40.77
C ASN A 2 -0.25 32.63 39.40
N PHE A 3 -1.21 31.69 39.33
CA PHE A 3 -1.94 31.36 38.08
C PHE A 3 -3.02 32.37 37.69
N ARG A 4 -3.39 33.28 38.59
CA ARG A 4 -4.48 34.27 38.32
C ARG A 4 -4.28 35.12 37.07
N PRO A 5 -3.09 35.70 36.78
CA PRO A 5 -2.90 36.52 35.57
C PRO A 5 -2.92 35.69 34.27
N ALA A 6 -2.43 34.44 34.31
CA ALA A 6 -2.47 33.51 33.14
C ALA A 6 -3.92 33.12 32.81
N MET A 7 -4.79 32.95 33.82
CA MET A 7 -6.22 32.72 33.64
C MET A 7 -6.94 33.90 32.96
N GLY A 8 -6.47 35.14 33.22
CA GLY A 8 -6.97 36.34 32.50
C GLY A 8 -6.68 36.25 31.01
N LEU A 9 -5.46 35.92 30.62
CA LEU A 9 -5.06 35.78 29.23
C LEU A 9 -5.78 34.58 28.55
N PHE A 10 -5.96 33.49 29.24
CA PHE A 10 -6.79 32.36 28.76
C PHE A 10 -8.21 32.81 28.42
N LYS A 11 -8.91 33.52 29.35
CA LYS A 11 -10.28 34.02 29.12
C LYS A 11 -10.35 34.98 27.94
N GLU A 12 -9.38 35.90 27.82
CA GLU A 12 -9.35 36.86 26.73
C GLU A 12 -9.08 36.15 25.39
N SER A 13 -8.12 35.22 25.31
CA SER A 13 -7.86 34.41 24.11
C SER A 13 -9.06 33.56 23.74
N PHE A 14 -9.72 32.96 24.73
CA PHE A 14 -10.95 32.15 24.49
C PHE A 14 -12.07 33.01 23.89
N ARG A 15 -12.23 34.27 24.37
CA ARG A 15 -13.19 35.24 23.85
C ARG A 15 -12.82 35.71 22.45
N GLN A 16 -11.52 35.94 22.19
CA GLN A 16 -11.01 36.36 20.88
C GLN A 16 -11.27 35.30 19.82
N LEU A 17 -11.15 34.01 20.18
CA LEU A 17 -11.39 32.85 19.30
C LEU A 17 -12.87 32.52 19.12
N LYS A 18 -13.81 33.19 19.81
CA LYS A 18 -15.23 32.85 19.82
C LYS A 18 -15.83 32.71 18.43
N ILE A 19 -15.54 33.65 17.52
CA ILE A 19 -16.10 33.60 16.16
C ILE A 19 -15.59 32.37 15.40
N VAL A 20 -14.29 32.12 15.40
CA VAL A 20 -13.69 30.99 14.71
C VAL A 20 -14.12 29.67 15.36
N GLY A 21 -14.19 29.62 16.70
CA GLY A 21 -14.64 28.47 17.45
C GLY A 21 -16.10 28.08 17.18
N ILE A 22 -17.01 29.08 17.17
CA ILE A 22 -18.43 28.85 16.85
C ILE A 22 -18.59 28.41 15.40
N LEU A 23 -17.89 29.04 14.45
CA LEU A 23 -17.90 28.62 13.05
C LEU A 23 -17.40 27.19 12.91
N GLY A 24 -16.34 26.83 13.61
CA GLY A 24 -15.83 25.47 13.67
C GLY A 24 -16.87 24.49 14.21
N CYS A 25 -17.54 24.81 15.32
CA CYS A 25 -18.62 23.98 15.87
C CYS A 25 -19.76 23.79 14.86
N ILE A 26 -20.15 24.81 14.11
CA ILE A 26 -21.19 24.71 13.09
C ILE A 26 -20.74 23.76 11.97
N ILE A 27 -19.50 23.89 11.48
CA ILE A 27 -18.96 23.04 10.43
C ILE A 27 -18.91 21.57 10.90
N TYR A 28 -18.39 21.30 12.09
CA TYR A 28 -18.33 19.95 12.65
C TYR A 28 -19.73 19.36 12.93
N ALA A 29 -20.69 20.19 13.36
CA ALA A 29 -22.09 19.77 13.52
C ALA A 29 -22.73 19.41 12.17
N LEU A 30 -22.50 20.23 11.14
CA LEU A 30 -23.00 19.95 9.79
C LEU A 30 -22.47 18.62 9.24
N ILE A 31 -21.19 18.33 9.43
CA ILE A 31 -20.61 17.05 9.04
C ILE A 31 -21.24 15.90 9.81
N GLY A 32 -21.35 16.05 11.14
CA GLY A 32 -22.00 15.06 12.00
C GLY A 32 -23.44 14.77 11.62
N ILE A 33 -24.12 15.69 10.91
CA ILE A 33 -25.48 15.52 10.38
C ILE A 33 -25.45 14.93 8.97
N MET A 34 -24.68 15.56 8.06
CA MET A 34 -24.74 15.25 6.63
C MET A 34 -24.19 13.87 6.28
N VAL A 35 -23.11 13.44 6.95
CA VAL A 35 -22.46 12.17 6.64
C VAL A 35 -23.33 10.95 7.00
N PRO A 36 -23.96 10.84 8.18
CA PRO A 36 -24.91 9.77 8.46
C PRO A 36 -26.14 9.78 7.54
N ILE A 37 -26.64 10.96 7.15
CA ILE A 37 -27.73 11.08 6.18
C ILE A 37 -27.31 10.54 4.83
N GLY A 38 -26.14 10.93 4.33
CA GLY A 38 -25.57 10.43 3.06
C GLY A 38 -25.42 8.92 3.08
N ALA A 39 -24.89 8.34 4.17
CA ALA A 39 -24.80 6.89 4.35
C ALA A 39 -26.17 6.21 4.31
N ASN A 40 -27.17 6.76 4.98
CA ASN A 40 -28.54 6.22 4.96
C ASN A 40 -29.17 6.28 3.57
N ILE A 41 -28.91 7.32 2.77
CA ILE A 41 -29.38 7.42 1.38
C ILE A 41 -28.69 6.36 0.52
N SER A 42 -27.38 6.19 0.65
CA SER A 42 -26.60 5.19 -0.10
C SER A 42 -27.10 3.77 0.19
N VAL A 43 -27.32 3.43 1.46
CA VAL A 43 -27.91 2.13 1.85
C VAL A 43 -29.28 1.94 1.24
N ARG A 44 -30.10 2.98 1.21
CA ARG A 44 -31.44 2.92 0.62
C ARG A 44 -31.40 2.70 -0.89
N SER A 45 -30.47 3.30 -1.61
CA SER A 45 -30.31 3.11 -3.05
C SER A 45 -29.87 1.68 -3.40
N VAL A 46 -28.93 1.13 -2.64
CA VAL A 46 -28.44 -0.25 -2.80
C VAL A 46 -29.57 -1.25 -2.51
N THR A 47 -30.35 -1.07 -1.42
CA THR A 47 -31.44 -1.98 -1.06
C THR A 47 -32.61 -1.94 -2.04
N ASN A 48 -32.81 -0.84 -2.77
CA ASN A 48 -33.86 -0.77 -3.79
C ASN A 48 -33.50 -1.54 -5.08
N ASN A 49 -32.22 -1.77 -5.34
CA ASN A 49 -31.72 -2.48 -6.52
C ASN A 49 -31.56 -4.00 -6.31
N TYR A 50 -31.55 -4.47 -5.08
CA TYR A 50 -31.41 -5.89 -4.75
C TYR A 50 -32.65 -6.39 -4.00
N SER A 51 -33.09 -7.62 -4.32
CA SER A 51 -34.32 -8.26 -3.89
C SER A 51 -34.61 -8.25 -2.36
N VAL A 52 -35.85 -8.52 -2.02
CA VAL A 52 -36.54 -8.44 -0.71
C VAL A 52 -35.73 -8.85 0.57
N ALA A 53 -34.72 -9.67 0.46
CA ALA A 53 -33.87 -10.07 1.61
C ALA A 53 -32.98 -8.93 2.16
N ALA A 54 -32.67 -7.93 1.33
CA ALA A 54 -31.83 -6.77 1.70
C ALA A 54 -32.58 -5.68 2.49
N THR A 55 -33.91 -5.77 2.62
CA THR A 55 -34.74 -4.74 3.27
C THR A 55 -34.58 -4.68 4.80
N GLN A 56 -33.95 -5.69 5.44
CA GLN A 56 -33.69 -5.75 6.87
C GLN A 56 -32.22 -5.47 7.25
N ALA A 57 -31.35 -5.23 6.26
CA ALA A 57 -29.93 -4.97 6.52
C ALA A 57 -29.76 -3.66 7.29
N VAL A 58 -29.13 -3.75 8.46
CA VAL A 58 -28.67 -2.60 9.24
C VAL A 58 -27.22 -2.34 8.86
N TYR A 59 -26.95 -1.16 8.34
CA TYR A 59 -25.61 -0.73 7.98
C TYR A 59 -24.88 -0.25 9.25
N VAL A 60 -23.76 -0.88 9.56
CA VAL A 60 -22.83 -0.34 10.56
C VAL A 60 -22.04 0.76 9.89
N PHE A 61 -22.27 1.99 10.32
CA PHE A 61 -21.63 3.17 9.76
C PHE A 61 -20.13 3.14 10.01
N ASP A 62 -19.35 3.08 8.91
CA ASP A 62 -17.91 3.14 9.02
C ASP A 62 -17.44 4.58 9.26
N VAL A 63 -17.13 4.86 10.53
CA VAL A 63 -16.65 6.15 11.01
C VAL A 63 -15.28 6.53 10.41
N LYS A 64 -14.60 5.59 9.74
CA LYS A 64 -13.28 5.82 9.13
C LYS A 64 -13.29 6.92 8.09
N TYR A 65 -14.33 6.97 7.24
CA TYR A 65 -14.48 8.06 6.26
C TYR A 65 -14.70 9.41 6.92
N MET A 66 -15.43 9.43 8.04
CA MET A 66 -15.59 10.66 8.83
C MET A 66 -14.27 11.18 9.37
N MET A 67 -13.40 10.29 9.84
CA MET A 67 -12.08 10.69 10.34
C MET A 67 -11.28 11.45 9.28
N ILE A 68 -11.36 11.07 8.01
CA ILE A 68 -10.69 11.79 6.92
C ILE A 68 -11.24 13.21 6.78
N VAL A 69 -12.57 13.36 6.81
CA VAL A 69 -13.23 14.66 6.67
C VAL A 69 -12.94 15.54 7.89
N SER A 70 -13.08 15.00 9.10
CA SER A 70 -12.81 15.71 10.36
C SER A 70 -11.37 16.16 10.45
N ALA A 71 -10.43 15.31 10.03
CA ALA A 71 -9.02 15.63 9.94
C ALA A 71 -8.73 16.76 8.94
N ALA A 72 -9.33 16.70 7.75
CA ALA A 72 -9.17 17.76 6.74
C ALA A 72 -9.62 19.12 7.27
N ILE A 73 -10.69 19.15 8.05
CA ILE A 73 -11.17 20.37 8.68
C ILE A 73 -10.27 20.82 9.83
N ALA A 74 -9.78 19.87 10.65
CA ALA A 74 -8.81 20.20 11.71
C ALA A 74 -7.54 20.85 11.13
N VAL A 75 -7.05 20.36 9.98
CA VAL A 75 -5.91 20.94 9.23
C VAL A 75 -6.14 22.39 8.83
N ILE A 76 -7.37 22.83 8.67
CA ILE A 76 -7.73 24.22 8.30
C ILE A 76 -8.03 25.06 9.54
N ILE A 77 -8.93 24.59 10.40
CA ILE A 77 -9.46 25.41 11.52
C ILE A 77 -8.41 25.60 12.62
N VAL A 78 -7.64 24.57 12.96
CA VAL A 78 -6.63 24.68 14.03
C VAL A 78 -5.54 25.67 13.68
N PRO A 79 -4.93 25.68 12.48
CA PRO A 79 -4.02 26.74 12.06
C PRO A 79 -4.62 28.12 12.11
N ILE A 80 -5.87 28.30 11.64
CA ILE A 80 -6.55 29.62 11.71
C ILE A 80 -6.66 30.07 13.15
N MET A 81 -7.11 29.20 14.08
CA MET A 81 -7.20 29.55 15.50
C MET A 81 -5.85 29.95 16.09
N MET A 82 -4.79 29.18 15.78
CA MET A 82 -3.44 29.47 16.25
C MET A 82 -2.92 30.82 15.69
N LEU A 83 -3.11 31.09 14.40
CA LEU A 83 -2.70 32.34 13.77
C LEU A 83 -3.47 33.54 14.33
N VAL A 84 -4.77 33.39 14.63
CA VAL A 84 -5.59 34.44 15.26
C VAL A 84 -5.15 34.66 16.69
N ALA A 85 -4.97 33.62 17.49
CA ALA A 85 -4.56 33.69 18.89
C ALA A 85 -3.20 34.40 19.09
N PHE A 86 -2.25 34.12 18.17
CA PHE A 86 -0.90 34.66 18.21
C PHE A 86 -0.67 35.83 17.22
N ASN A 87 -1.73 36.40 16.63
CA ASN A 87 -1.60 37.52 15.67
C ASN A 87 -0.85 38.73 16.24
N PHE A 88 -0.90 38.93 17.56
CA PHE A 88 -0.18 40.00 18.23
C PHE A 88 1.35 39.91 18.03
N LEU A 89 1.91 38.74 17.81
CA LEU A 89 3.34 38.51 17.53
C LEU A 89 3.79 39.05 16.17
N ASN A 90 2.85 39.27 15.25
CA ASN A 90 3.12 39.76 13.89
C ASN A 90 3.14 41.29 13.80
N LYS A 91 2.66 42.01 14.84
CA LYS A 91 2.57 43.46 14.86
C LYS A 91 3.41 43.98 16.02
N ARG A 92 4.37 44.88 15.75
CA ARG A 92 5.30 45.39 16.76
C ARG A 92 4.59 46.04 17.95
N ASN A 93 3.68 46.96 17.71
CA ASN A 93 2.94 47.66 18.79
C ASN A 93 2.12 46.70 19.67
N SER A 94 1.51 45.68 19.05
CA SER A 94 0.74 44.68 19.80
C SER A 94 1.68 43.75 20.59
N CYS A 95 2.82 43.38 20.02
CA CYS A 95 3.81 42.54 20.68
C CYS A 95 4.38 43.24 21.92
N ASP A 96 4.74 44.53 21.82
CA ASP A 96 5.24 45.33 22.93
C ASP A 96 4.18 45.47 24.05
N PHE A 97 2.92 45.66 23.68
CA PHE A 97 1.80 45.73 24.63
C PHE A 97 1.65 44.41 25.41
N TYR A 98 1.60 43.25 24.69
CA TYR A 98 1.47 41.95 25.35
C TYR A 98 2.68 41.60 26.24
N HIS A 99 3.89 42.03 25.86
CA HIS A 99 5.09 41.84 26.68
C HIS A 99 5.17 42.76 27.88
N ALA A 100 4.44 43.89 27.89
CA ALA A 100 4.34 44.79 29.03
C ALA A 100 3.36 44.28 30.11
N ILE A 101 2.51 43.31 29.81
CA ILE A 101 1.60 42.69 30.80
C ILE A 101 2.44 41.97 31.87
N PRO A 102 2.16 42.19 33.19
CA PRO A 102 2.96 41.62 34.28
C PRO A 102 2.69 40.12 34.50
N VAL A 103 2.91 39.32 33.45
CA VAL A 103 2.77 37.87 33.44
C VAL A 103 4.04 37.25 32.90
N LYS A 104 4.53 36.19 33.55
CA LYS A 104 5.67 35.43 32.99
C LYS A 104 5.31 34.87 31.62
N ARG A 105 6.25 34.89 30.66
CA ARG A 105 6.03 34.51 29.25
C ARG A 105 5.51 33.11 29.10
N LEU A 106 6.07 32.11 29.84
CA LEU A 106 5.62 30.72 29.73
C LEU A 106 4.17 30.51 30.17
N PRO A 107 3.68 30.98 31.33
CA PRO A 107 2.26 30.93 31.67
C PRO A 107 1.36 31.68 30.68
N ALA A 108 1.82 32.78 30.09
CA ALA A 108 1.07 33.47 29.05
C ALA A 108 0.90 32.60 27.79
N PHE A 109 1.96 32.03 27.32
CA PHE A 109 1.97 31.11 26.17
C PHE A 109 1.06 29.91 26.38
N VAL A 110 1.20 29.24 27.53
CA VAL A 110 0.35 28.09 27.89
C VAL A 110 -1.12 28.50 27.98
N GLY A 111 -1.42 29.65 28.58
CA GLY A 111 -2.79 30.17 28.71
C GLY A 111 -3.46 30.37 27.34
N ILE A 112 -2.74 30.94 26.37
CA ILE A 112 -3.25 31.17 25.02
C ILE A 112 -3.52 29.84 24.31
N ILE A 113 -2.57 28.90 24.39
CA ILE A 113 -2.71 27.58 23.74
C ILE A 113 -3.85 26.77 24.37
N MET A 114 -4.00 26.80 25.69
CA MET A 114 -5.11 26.13 26.37
C MET A 114 -6.49 26.63 25.88
N ALA A 115 -6.62 27.90 25.47
CA ALA A 115 -7.85 28.41 24.86
C ALA A 115 -8.11 27.74 23.48
N VAL A 116 -7.07 27.53 22.67
CA VAL A 116 -7.19 26.79 21.38
C VAL A 116 -7.54 25.34 21.62
N VAL A 117 -6.86 24.67 22.56
CA VAL A 117 -7.12 23.25 22.93
C VAL A 117 -8.57 23.09 23.40
N LEU A 118 -9.07 23.98 24.24
CA LEU A 118 -10.45 23.89 24.74
C LEU A 118 -11.48 24.05 23.61
N TRP A 119 -11.29 25.01 22.69
CA TRP A 119 -12.16 25.13 21.51
C TRP A 119 -12.11 23.88 20.64
N THR A 120 -10.94 23.28 20.44
CA THR A 120 -10.78 22.03 19.68
C THR A 120 -11.56 20.88 20.33
N ILE A 121 -11.46 20.73 21.64
CA ILE A 121 -12.25 19.72 22.39
C ILE A 121 -13.74 19.96 22.23
N ILE A 122 -14.22 21.20 22.32
CA ILE A 122 -15.63 21.55 22.15
C ILE A 122 -16.11 21.16 20.73
N MET A 123 -15.33 21.47 19.69
CA MET A 123 -15.67 21.13 18.31
C MET A 123 -15.78 19.62 18.09
N ILE A 124 -14.82 18.83 18.57
CA ILE A 124 -14.84 17.37 18.46
C ILE A 124 -16.01 16.78 19.27
N PHE A 125 -16.30 17.34 20.44
CA PHE A 125 -17.45 16.93 21.23
C PHE A 125 -18.77 17.20 20.49
N VAL A 126 -18.93 18.37 19.87
CA VAL A 126 -20.11 18.70 19.05
C VAL A 126 -20.28 17.73 17.89
N GLU A 127 -19.19 17.36 17.21
CA GLU A 127 -19.20 16.37 16.13
C GLU A 127 -19.66 15.00 16.63
N THR A 128 -18.98 14.46 17.65
CA THR A 128 -19.30 13.14 18.19
C THR A 128 -20.72 13.05 18.72
N PHE A 129 -21.20 14.12 19.36
CA PHE A 129 -22.57 14.22 19.83
C PHE A 129 -23.58 14.22 18.69
N THR A 130 -23.36 15.04 17.65
CA THR A 130 -24.27 15.10 16.50
C THR A 130 -24.32 13.79 15.71
N ILE A 131 -23.19 13.09 15.53
CA ILE A 131 -23.16 11.75 14.91
C ILE A 131 -24.00 10.78 15.74
N SER A 132 -23.79 10.73 17.07
CA SER A 132 -24.49 9.81 17.95
C SER A 132 -25.99 10.02 17.90
N VAL A 133 -26.45 11.27 17.91
CA VAL A 133 -27.87 11.62 17.82
C VAL A 133 -28.44 11.24 16.45
N MET A 134 -27.73 11.54 15.36
CA MET A 134 -28.19 11.24 14.01
C MET A 134 -28.27 9.74 13.73
N CYS A 135 -27.23 8.99 14.09
CA CYS A 135 -27.25 7.52 13.95
C CYS A 135 -28.32 6.87 14.83
N GLY A 136 -28.59 7.42 16.02
CA GLY A 136 -29.69 6.97 16.87
C GLY A 136 -31.09 7.27 16.31
N SER A 137 -31.22 8.29 15.45
CA SER A 137 -32.48 8.70 14.82
C SER A 137 -32.76 8.01 13.49
N LEU A 138 -31.75 7.42 12.85
CA LEU A 138 -31.84 6.78 11.55
C LEU A 138 -32.07 5.26 11.73
N PRO A 139 -33.14 4.67 11.12
CA PRO A 139 -33.53 3.29 11.40
C PRO A 139 -32.55 2.22 10.85
N ARG A 140 -31.72 2.60 9.86
CA ARG A 140 -30.85 1.67 9.13
C ARG A 140 -29.36 1.90 9.34
N VAL A 141 -29.00 2.90 10.12
CA VAL A 141 -27.59 3.28 10.35
C VAL A 141 -27.30 3.16 11.84
N LYS A 142 -26.32 2.36 12.19
CA LYS A 142 -25.80 2.26 13.58
C LYS A 142 -24.33 2.67 13.59
N VAL A 143 -23.88 3.22 14.71
CA VAL A 143 -22.47 3.56 14.92
C VAL A 143 -21.95 2.75 16.12
N GLU A 144 -20.77 2.20 15.97
CA GLU A 144 -20.06 1.53 17.05
C GLU A 144 -19.40 2.60 17.95
N CYS A 145 -19.75 2.61 19.23
CA CYS A 145 -19.21 3.58 20.21
C CYS A 145 -17.67 3.54 20.26
N ARG A 146 -17.07 2.36 20.15
CA ARG A 146 -15.61 2.20 20.15
C ARG A 146 -14.96 2.91 18.96
N SER A 147 -15.47 2.70 17.76
CA SER A 147 -15.00 3.34 16.54
C SER A 147 -15.14 4.87 16.59
N LEU A 148 -16.24 5.36 17.11
CA LEU A 148 -16.49 6.79 17.31
C LEU A 148 -15.48 7.42 18.29
N MET A 149 -15.20 6.75 19.41
CA MET A 149 -14.21 7.22 20.39
C MET A 149 -12.79 7.23 19.82
N ILE A 150 -12.40 6.17 19.06
CA ILE A 150 -11.10 6.12 18.39
C ILE A 150 -10.96 7.30 17.45
N THR A 151 -11.98 7.59 16.63
CA THR A 151 -11.99 8.71 15.70
C THR A 151 -11.85 10.06 16.42
N ALA A 152 -12.59 10.28 17.49
CA ALA A 152 -12.49 11.50 18.30
C ALA A 152 -11.08 11.69 18.89
N VAL A 153 -10.50 10.63 19.45
CA VAL A 153 -9.14 10.67 20.04
C VAL A 153 -8.08 10.91 18.95
N LYS A 154 -8.20 10.29 17.78
CA LYS A 154 -7.29 10.52 16.65
C LYS A 154 -7.39 11.93 16.11
N THR A 155 -8.61 12.46 15.94
CA THR A 155 -8.82 13.85 15.51
C THR A 155 -8.22 14.83 16.52
N PHE A 156 -8.38 14.56 17.81
CA PHE A 156 -7.75 15.37 18.86
C PHE A 156 -6.21 15.27 18.81
N ALA A 157 -5.65 14.08 18.68
CA ALA A 157 -4.20 13.87 18.57
C ALA A 157 -3.61 14.63 17.39
N LEU A 158 -4.28 14.56 16.23
CA LEU A 158 -3.90 15.32 15.03
C LEU A 158 -3.98 16.84 15.25
N ALA A 159 -5.07 17.33 15.83
CA ALA A 159 -5.22 18.75 16.16
C ALA A 159 -4.15 19.23 17.15
N PHE A 160 -3.83 18.44 18.16
CA PHE A 160 -2.77 18.73 19.12
C PHE A 160 -1.39 18.76 18.46
N PHE A 161 -1.13 17.85 17.53
CA PHE A 161 0.08 17.86 16.70
C PHE A 161 0.21 19.18 15.92
N PHE A 162 -0.86 19.64 15.25
CA PHE A 162 -0.87 20.94 14.54
C PHE A 162 -0.65 22.11 15.50
N ILE A 163 -1.27 22.10 16.68
CA ILE A 163 -1.03 23.12 17.73
C ILE A 163 0.46 23.15 18.10
N GLY A 164 1.08 21.99 18.28
CA GLY A 164 2.51 21.89 18.60
C GLY A 164 3.39 22.48 17.48
N VAL A 165 3.19 22.02 16.24
CA VAL A 165 3.95 22.50 15.07
C VAL A 165 3.83 23.99 14.89
N LEU A 166 2.59 24.51 14.94
CA LEU A 166 2.33 25.94 14.78
C LEU A 166 2.90 26.76 15.93
N SER A 167 2.90 26.22 17.15
CA SER A 167 3.52 26.87 18.30
C SER A 167 5.01 27.11 18.09
N ALA A 168 5.72 26.12 17.50
CA ALA A 168 7.12 26.24 17.14
C ALA A 168 7.33 27.22 15.98
N GLY A 169 6.56 27.08 14.89
CA GLY A 169 6.69 27.93 13.70
C GLY A 169 6.39 29.41 13.96
N ILE A 170 5.31 29.71 14.69
CA ILE A 170 4.94 31.09 15.07
C ILE A 170 5.97 31.70 16.02
N SER A 171 6.56 30.90 16.92
CA SER A 171 7.62 31.37 17.80
C SER A 171 8.90 31.74 17.06
N LEU A 172 9.20 31.05 15.94
CA LEU A 172 10.39 31.26 15.10
C LEU A 172 10.27 32.43 14.13
N SER A 173 9.06 32.90 13.81
CA SER A 173 8.82 33.88 12.76
C SER A 173 7.99 35.04 13.27
N GLY A 174 7.95 36.17 12.55
CA GLY A 174 7.29 37.42 12.97
C GLY A 174 6.35 38.01 11.92
N THR A 175 6.03 37.24 10.85
CA THR A 175 5.02 37.65 9.85
C THR A 175 4.06 36.48 9.62
N LEU A 176 2.81 36.80 9.26
CA LEU A 176 1.78 35.77 9.04
C LEU A 176 2.21 34.75 7.98
N PHE A 177 2.75 35.23 6.86
CA PHE A 177 3.22 34.37 5.78
C PHE A 177 4.36 33.45 6.25
N SER A 178 5.36 34.01 6.93
CA SER A 178 6.47 33.21 7.46
C SER A 178 6.00 32.18 8.51
N ASN A 179 4.99 32.48 9.32
CA ASN A 179 4.40 31.55 10.28
C ASN A 179 3.91 30.28 9.57
N ILE A 180 3.19 30.43 8.45
CA ILE A 180 2.65 29.31 7.67
C ILE A 180 3.79 28.51 7.03
N VAL A 181 4.72 29.19 6.35
CA VAL A 181 5.84 28.54 5.64
C VAL A 181 6.75 27.79 6.60
N VAL A 182 7.14 28.44 7.70
CA VAL A 182 8.04 27.84 8.71
C VAL A 182 7.36 26.64 9.38
N SER A 183 6.08 26.76 9.75
CA SER A 183 5.33 25.63 10.32
C SER A 183 5.22 24.47 9.32
N GLY A 184 4.96 24.78 8.03
CA GLY A 184 4.93 23.78 6.96
C GLY A 184 6.26 23.05 6.81
N VAL A 185 7.38 23.76 6.81
CA VAL A 185 8.72 23.14 6.73
C VAL A 185 8.98 22.26 7.96
N ILE A 186 8.70 22.75 9.17
CA ILE A 186 8.90 21.96 10.41
C ILE A 186 8.05 20.69 10.40
N MET A 187 6.81 20.77 9.90
CA MET A 187 5.90 19.63 9.83
C MET A 187 6.34 18.58 8.80
N LEU A 188 6.72 19.04 7.61
CA LEU A 188 6.95 18.16 6.47
C LEU A 188 8.38 17.60 6.41
N ALA A 189 9.39 18.40 6.83
CA ALA A 189 10.78 18.03 6.66
C ALA A 189 11.17 16.68 7.25
N PRO A 190 10.85 16.34 8.52
CA PRO A 190 11.24 15.06 9.08
C PRO A 190 10.62 13.87 8.33
N ARG A 191 9.37 14.01 7.90
CA ARG A 191 8.63 12.97 7.18
C ARG A 191 9.20 12.74 5.78
N PHE A 192 9.34 13.81 5.02
CA PHE A 192 9.92 13.71 3.68
C PHE A 192 11.35 13.18 3.69
N MET A 193 12.16 13.54 4.69
CA MET A 193 13.51 12.98 4.82
C MET A 193 13.47 11.46 5.01
N ILE A 194 12.63 10.96 5.91
CA ILE A 194 12.54 9.52 6.18
C ILE A 194 11.97 8.78 4.96
N ILE A 195 10.88 9.28 4.38
CA ILE A 195 10.25 8.70 3.19
C ILE A 195 11.25 8.66 2.03
N ALA A 196 11.93 9.78 1.75
CA ALA A 196 12.91 9.85 0.67
C ALA A 196 14.08 8.88 0.88
N VAL A 197 14.59 8.74 2.11
CA VAL A 197 15.67 7.78 2.40
C VAL A 197 15.21 6.34 2.16
N ILE A 198 14.01 5.96 2.65
CA ILE A 198 13.47 4.61 2.45
C ILE A 198 13.24 4.35 0.96
N ASP A 199 12.67 5.31 0.24
CA ASP A 199 12.38 5.21 -1.19
C ASP A 199 13.66 5.11 -2.04
N ILE A 200 14.68 5.93 -1.74
CA ILE A 200 16.00 5.85 -2.39
C ILE A 200 16.64 4.47 -2.18
N VAL A 201 16.61 3.95 -0.95
CA VAL A 201 17.16 2.62 -0.68
C VAL A 201 16.39 1.57 -1.46
N GLY A 202 15.08 1.68 -1.50
CA GLY A 202 14.21 0.70 -2.15
C GLY A 202 14.27 0.68 -3.66
N SER A 203 14.50 1.84 -4.26
CA SER A 203 14.64 1.94 -5.73
C SER A 203 15.95 1.32 -6.26
N VAL A 204 16.90 1.02 -5.36
CA VAL A 204 18.25 0.54 -5.73
C VAL A 204 18.58 -0.82 -5.10
N ALA A 205 17.99 -1.15 -3.96
CA ALA A 205 18.20 -2.41 -3.25
C ALA A 205 16.91 -3.24 -3.28
N GLU A 206 16.71 -4.04 -4.32
CA GLU A 206 15.50 -4.87 -4.51
C GLU A 206 15.27 -5.86 -3.38
N CYS A 207 16.34 -6.34 -2.76
CA CYS A 207 16.27 -7.22 -1.60
C CYS A 207 15.77 -6.53 -0.32
N TYR A 208 15.58 -5.18 -0.34
CA TYR A 208 15.12 -4.44 0.83
C TYR A 208 13.58 -4.32 0.85
N PRO A 209 12.88 -4.75 1.90
CA PRO A 209 11.42 -4.78 1.96
C PRO A 209 10.83 -3.39 2.23
N VAL A 210 10.95 -2.50 1.26
CA VAL A 210 10.53 -1.08 1.36
C VAL A 210 9.04 -0.95 1.64
N SER A 211 8.20 -1.73 0.95
CA SER A 211 6.75 -1.67 1.12
C SER A 211 6.33 -1.94 2.56
N ASP A 212 6.91 -2.97 3.20
CA ASP A 212 6.63 -3.33 4.59
C ASP A 212 7.15 -2.26 5.58
N ILE A 213 8.38 -1.78 5.39
CA ILE A 213 8.95 -0.74 6.25
C ILE A 213 8.22 0.57 6.10
N MET A 214 7.92 0.98 4.85
CA MET A 214 7.15 2.18 4.55
C MET A 214 5.75 2.10 5.14
N SER A 215 5.07 0.92 5.02
CA SER A 215 3.75 0.73 5.58
C SER A 215 3.74 0.90 7.10
N LYS A 216 4.64 0.22 7.79
CA LYS A 216 4.75 0.33 9.25
C LYS A 216 5.06 1.76 9.69
N PHE A 217 5.96 2.45 8.99
CA PHE A 217 6.30 3.84 9.30
C PHE A 217 5.11 4.80 9.07
N LEU A 218 4.40 4.67 7.96
CA LEU A 218 3.30 5.56 7.63
C LEU A 218 2.04 5.26 8.44
N ASP A 219 1.74 3.98 8.72
CA ASP A 219 0.52 3.59 9.42
C ASP A 219 0.61 3.78 10.94
N SER A 220 1.76 3.46 11.55
CA SER A 220 1.94 3.57 13.01
C SER A 220 2.65 4.84 13.46
N GLY A 221 3.33 5.53 12.54
CA GLY A 221 4.18 6.67 12.89
C GLY A 221 3.41 7.94 13.26
N ASN A 222 2.33 8.28 12.53
CA ASN A 222 1.55 9.48 12.81
C ASN A 222 0.15 9.39 12.18
N VAL A 223 -0.86 9.96 12.85
CA VAL A 223 -2.25 9.99 12.35
C VAL A 223 -2.35 10.71 11.00
N LEU A 224 -1.58 11.77 10.77
CA LEU A 224 -1.57 12.47 9.48
C LEU A 224 -1.12 11.58 8.34
N THR A 225 -0.01 10.85 8.51
CA THR A 225 0.52 9.93 7.49
C THR A 225 -0.41 8.74 7.28
N GLN A 226 -1.03 8.22 8.34
CA GLN A 226 -2.03 7.17 8.26
C GLN A 226 -3.25 7.58 7.42
N ILE A 227 -3.77 8.81 7.62
CA ILE A 227 -4.88 9.35 6.83
C ILE A 227 -4.48 9.53 5.37
N MET A 228 -3.32 10.13 5.10
CA MET A 228 -2.83 10.34 3.73
C MET A 228 -2.73 9.01 2.97
N ARG A 229 -2.20 7.98 3.62
CA ARG A 229 -2.08 6.64 3.01
C ARG A 229 -3.42 5.99 2.75
N LYS A 230 -4.40 6.15 3.64
CA LYS A 230 -5.76 5.67 3.41
C LYS A 230 -6.44 6.36 2.22
N MET A 231 -6.18 7.65 2.03
CA MET A 231 -6.71 8.39 0.87
C MET A 231 -6.12 7.88 -0.46
N THR A 232 -4.92 7.31 -0.45
CA THR A 232 -4.29 6.70 -1.64
C THR A 232 -4.70 5.23 -1.88
N GLY A 233 -5.61 4.68 -1.08
CA GLY A 233 -6.11 3.31 -1.24
C GLY A 233 -5.26 2.20 -0.59
N ASN A 234 -4.06 2.52 -0.11
CA ASN A 234 -3.07 1.53 0.36
C ASN A 234 -2.96 1.41 1.89
N GLY A 235 -3.88 1.98 2.66
CA GLY A 235 -3.76 2.07 4.12
C GLY A 235 -4.33 0.88 4.87
N THR A 236 -3.66 0.48 5.97
CA THR A 236 -4.18 -0.46 6.97
C THR A 236 -5.40 0.11 7.71
N ASP A 237 -6.00 -0.70 8.57
CA ASP A 237 -7.19 -0.30 9.31
C ASP A 237 -6.94 0.95 10.18
N ILE A 238 -7.69 2.01 9.91
CA ILE A 238 -7.67 3.25 10.70
C ILE A 238 -8.22 3.02 12.13
N GLY A 239 -8.88 1.90 12.36
CA GLY A 239 -9.51 1.56 13.65
C GLY A 239 -8.55 1.26 14.81
N SER A 240 -7.23 1.18 14.58
CA SER A 240 -6.22 0.94 15.63
C SER A 240 -5.78 2.23 16.33
N PHE A 241 -5.31 2.13 17.59
CA PHE A 241 -4.76 3.26 18.34
C PHE A 241 -3.28 3.55 18.07
N ASP A 242 -2.62 2.77 17.23
CA ASP A 242 -1.16 2.72 17.11
C ASP A 242 -0.52 4.08 16.79
N ALA A 243 -1.13 4.86 15.89
CA ALA A 243 -0.62 6.17 15.51
C ALA A 243 -0.91 7.31 16.53
N VAL A 244 -1.76 7.09 17.53
CA VAL A 244 -2.17 8.15 18.48
C VAL A 244 -1.01 8.59 19.36
N ILE A 245 -0.34 7.63 20.01
CA ILE A 245 0.74 7.92 20.95
C ILE A 245 1.90 8.64 20.26
N PRO A 246 2.44 8.15 19.13
CA PRO A 246 3.50 8.85 18.41
C PRO A 246 3.10 10.27 17.99
N THR A 247 1.84 10.46 17.53
CA THR A 247 1.33 11.79 17.13
C THR A 247 1.29 12.77 18.30
N VAL A 248 0.82 12.32 19.47
CA VAL A 248 0.77 13.17 20.68
C VAL A 248 2.18 13.48 21.17
N VAL A 249 3.08 12.49 21.18
CA VAL A 249 4.49 12.70 21.58
C VAL A 249 5.17 13.70 20.66
N GLU A 250 4.99 13.57 19.36
CA GLU A 250 5.55 14.49 18.37
C GLU A 250 4.98 15.91 18.56
N GLY A 251 3.67 16.03 18.73
CA GLY A 251 3.02 17.31 19.05
C GLY A 251 3.55 17.95 20.33
N MET A 252 3.81 17.14 21.37
CA MET A 252 4.39 17.60 22.63
C MET A 252 5.83 18.10 22.47
N VAL A 253 6.65 17.41 21.67
CA VAL A 253 8.03 17.83 21.35
C VAL A 253 8.02 19.21 20.70
N TYR A 254 7.18 19.40 19.66
CA TYR A 254 7.04 20.71 19.01
C TYR A 254 6.46 21.79 19.94
N PHE A 255 5.51 21.43 20.79
CA PHE A 255 4.97 22.36 21.80
C PHE A 255 6.05 22.82 22.77
N ILE A 256 6.86 21.93 23.31
CA ILE A 256 7.97 22.26 24.23
C ILE A 256 9.00 23.13 23.51
N LEU A 257 9.34 22.82 22.26
CA LEU A 257 10.25 23.61 21.46
C LEU A 257 9.68 25.02 21.23
N GLY A 258 8.39 25.11 20.85
CA GLY A 258 7.70 26.38 20.67
C GLY A 258 7.68 27.23 21.96
N ALA A 259 7.40 26.61 23.10
CA ALA A 259 7.40 27.27 24.40
C ALA A 259 8.81 27.80 24.77
N PHE A 260 9.84 26.99 24.55
CA PHE A 260 11.23 27.38 24.79
C PHE A 260 11.62 28.60 23.93
N ILE A 261 11.32 28.56 22.63
CA ILE A 261 11.63 29.65 21.70
C ILE A 261 10.84 30.92 22.07
N TYR A 262 9.55 30.76 22.39
CA TYR A 262 8.70 31.88 22.77
C TYR A 262 9.21 32.66 24.00
N VAL A 263 9.68 31.92 25.02
CA VAL A 263 10.22 32.54 26.25
C VAL A 263 11.46 33.39 25.94
N HIS A 264 12.31 32.94 25.01
CA HIS A 264 13.55 33.64 24.64
C HIS A 264 13.39 34.64 23.49
N ARG A 265 12.20 34.73 22.89
CA ARG A 265 11.92 35.64 21.77
C ARG A 265 11.97 37.12 22.21
N LYS A 266 12.63 37.94 21.40
CA LYS A 266 12.65 39.39 21.58
C LYS A 266 11.45 40.04 20.84
N SER A 267 10.88 41.12 21.35
CA SER A 267 9.77 41.83 20.68
C SER A 267 10.17 42.42 19.32
N GLU A 268 11.46 42.74 19.15
CA GLU A 268 12.02 43.28 17.90
C GLU A 268 11.93 42.31 16.71
N THR A 269 11.57 41.03 16.94
CA THR A 269 11.40 40.02 15.88
C THR A 269 10.04 40.16 15.18
N ALA A 270 9.10 40.91 15.74
CA ALA A 270 7.83 41.23 15.07
C ALA A 270 8.09 41.92 13.72
N GLN A 271 7.36 41.52 12.69
CA GLN A 271 7.50 41.98 11.30
C GLN A 271 8.78 41.49 10.59
N LYS A 272 9.62 40.64 11.23
CA LYS A 272 10.75 40.02 10.57
C LYS A 272 10.37 38.59 10.10
N PRO A 273 10.95 38.08 8.99
CA PRO A 273 10.61 36.77 8.47
C PRO A 273 11.04 35.61 9.41
N SER A 274 12.08 35.83 10.23
CA SER A 274 12.56 34.85 11.23
C SER A 274 13.25 35.56 12.39
N LEU A 275 13.50 34.82 13.49
CA LEU A 275 14.23 35.29 14.67
C LEU A 275 15.61 35.85 14.32
N THR A 276 16.35 35.14 13.48
CA THR A 276 17.69 35.49 13.02
C THR A 276 17.88 35.09 11.58
N TYR A 277 18.84 35.74 10.89
CA TYR A 277 19.20 35.32 9.53
C TYR A 277 19.70 33.87 9.45
N GLY A 278 20.35 33.36 10.51
CA GLY A 278 20.78 31.98 10.60
C GLY A 278 19.60 30.99 10.57
N VAL A 279 18.52 31.25 11.32
CA VAL A 279 17.30 30.42 11.30
C VAL A 279 16.66 30.43 9.90
N GLN A 280 16.57 31.63 9.26
CA GLN A 280 16.06 31.72 7.88
C GLN A 280 16.92 30.93 6.91
N SER A 281 18.25 30.98 7.07
CA SER A 281 19.19 30.22 6.23
C SER A 281 19.01 28.70 6.38
N VAL A 282 18.86 28.20 7.62
CA VAL A 282 18.61 26.77 7.90
C VAL A 282 17.29 26.32 7.26
N LEU A 283 16.21 27.05 7.46
CA LEU A 283 14.90 26.68 6.89
C LEU A 283 14.91 26.66 5.36
N ARG A 284 15.57 27.64 4.74
CA ARG A 284 15.79 27.70 3.30
C ARG A 284 16.58 26.49 2.80
N MET A 285 17.69 26.16 3.50
CA MET A 285 18.53 24.99 3.17
C MET A 285 17.75 23.69 3.29
N VAL A 286 16.98 23.51 4.38
CA VAL A 286 16.14 22.33 4.58
C VAL A 286 15.12 22.19 3.46
N SER A 287 14.43 23.27 3.08
CA SER A 287 13.42 23.25 2.00
C SER A 287 14.03 22.82 0.66
N ALA A 288 15.19 23.40 0.29
CA ALA A 288 15.88 23.05 -0.95
C ALA A 288 16.48 21.63 -0.90
N TYR A 289 17.00 21.22 0.26
CA TYR A 289 17.54 19.89 0.46
C TYR A 289 16.47 18.80 0.29
N LEU A 290 15.26 19.01 0.80
CA LEU A 290 14.15 18.07 0.60
C LEU A 290 13.84 17.84 -0.88
N CYS A 291 13.81 18.91 -1.68
CA CYS A 291 13.65 18.77 -3.13
C CYS A 291 14.82 18.03 -3.78
N SER A 292 16.07 18.27 -3.30
CA SER A 292 17.25 17.62 -3.86
C SER A 292 17.34 16.12 -3.54
N LEU A 293 16.69 15.64 -2.45
CA LEU A 293 16.67 14.21 -2.11
C LEU A 293 16.01 13.37 -3.20
N VAL A 294 14.94 13.89 -3.84
CA VAL A 294 14.32 13.21 -4.99
C VAL A 294 15.31 13.10 -6.16
N GLY A 295 16.09 14.16 -6.40
CA GLY A 295 17.16 14.13 -7.39
C GLY A 295 18.26 13.12 -7.07
N VAL A 296 18.59 12.95 -5.78
CA VAL A 296 19.53 11.91 -5.34
C VAL A 296 18.97 10.51 -5.63
N GLY A 297 17.67 10.28 -5.45
CA GLY A 297 17.01 9.00 -5.78
C GLY A 297 17.17 8.66 -7.27
N PHE A 298 16.82 9.57 -8.17
CA PHE A 298 17.01 9.37 -9.60
C PHE A 298 18.48 9.19 -9.99
N LEU A 299 19.40 9.92 -9.34
CA LEU A 299 20.82 9.76 -9.59
C LEU A 299 21.34 8.39 -9.10
N MET A 300 20.83 7.89 -7.97
CA MET A 300 21.16 6.56 -7.48
C MET A 300 20.66 5.48 -8.45
N SER A 301 19.41 5.58 -8.94
CA SER A 301 18.86 4.67 -9.93
C SER A 301 19.61 4.68 -11.25
N TYR A 302 20.14 5.83 -11.69
CA TYR A 302 21.00 5.92 -12.89
C TYR A 302 22.30 5.11 -12.76
N PHE A 303 22.91 5.06 -11.57
CA PHE A 303 24.15 4.33 -11.32
C PHE A 303 23.94 2.85 -10.95
N THR A 304 22.74 2.34 -11.11
CA THR A 304 22.41 0.91 -11.02
C THR A 304 22.25 0.31 -12.42
N ASN A 305 22.05 -1.00 -12.50
CA ASN A 305 21.88 -1.72 -13.76
C ASN A 305 20.65 -1.28 -14.58
N TYR A 306 19.71 -0.54 -13.95
CA TYR A 306 18.51 0.02 -14.61
C TYR A 306 18.67 1.47 -15.08
N GLY A 307 19.88 1.99 -15.15
CA GLY A 307 20.15 3.39 -15.43
C GLY A 307 19.83 3.82 -16.87
N SER A 308 18.65 4.38 -17.09
CA SER A 308 18.32 5.05 -18.34
C SER A 308 18.75 6.53 -18.32
N MET A 309 19.01 7.12 -19.49
CA MET A 309 19.28 8.56 -19.62
C MET A 309 18.13 9.43 -19.07
N ALA A 310 16.92 8.90 -19.03
CA ALA A 310 15.77 9.56 -18.43
C ALA A 310 15.99 9.83 -16.92
N HIS A 311 16.57 8.89 -16.17
CA HIS A 311 16.87 9.09 -14.75
C HIS A 311 17.86 10.25 -14.52
N LEU A 312 18.88 10.36 -15.36
CA LEU A 312 19.83 11.47 -15.30
C LEU A 312 19.15 12.81 -15.60
N PHE A 313 18.26 12.84 -16.58
CA PHE A 313 17.46 14.02 -16.90
C PHE A 313 16.57 14.43 -15.75
N TYR A 314 15.82 13.49 -15.14
CA TYR A 314 14.96 13.77 -13.99
C TYR A 314 15.77 14.24 -12.77
N ALA A 315 16.94 13.65 -12.52
CA ALA A 315 17.83 14.11 -11.46
C ALA A 315 18.25 15.57 -11.68
N ALA A 316 18.65 15.92 -12.91
CA ALA A 316 19.04 17.30 -13.26
C ALA A 316 17.87 18.28 -13.06
N VAL A 317 16.66 17.92 -13.50
CA VAL A 317 15.45 18.73 -13.31
C VAL A 317 15.19 18.97 -11.82
N MET A 318 15.30 17.93 -10.99
CA MET A 318 15.05 18.04 -9.54
C MET A 318 16.12 18.89 -8.84
N PHE A 319 17.39 18.83 -9.26
CA PHE A 319 18.42 19.72 -8.72
C PHE A 319 18.19 21.19 -9.12
N VAL A 320 17.78 21.44 -10.36
CA VAL A 320 17.38 22.79 -10.79
C VAL A 320 16.18 23.28 -9.97
N LEU A 321 15.17 22.44 -9.76
CA LEU A 321 14.02 22.76 -8.93
C LEU A 321 14.44 23.06 -7.48
N ALA A 322 15.36 22.32 -6.90
CA ALA A 322 15.90 22.57 -5.57
C ALA A 322 16.56 23.96 -5.47
N VAL A 323 17.32 24.37 -6.49
CA VAL A 323 17.91 25.72 -6.56
C VAL A 323 16.81 26.80 -6.70
N LEU A 324 15.79 26.54 -7.50
CA LEU A 324 14.63 27.43 -7.63
C LEU A 324 13.88 27.58 -6.29
N VAL A 325 13.62 26.50 -5.57
CA VAL A 325 13.01 26.51 -4.24
C VAL A 325 13.86 27.32 -3.26
N TYR A 326 15.20 27.14 -3.32
CA TYR A 326 16.15 27.90 -2.52
C TYR A 326 16.03 29.42 -2.75
N ILE A 327 15.99 29.85 -4.00
CA ILE A 327 15.86 31.25 -4.38
C ILE A 327 14.47 31.77 -4.02
N MET A 328 13.42 31.04 -4.35
CA MET A 328 12.03 31.40 -4.08
C MET A 328 11.75 31.57 -2.59
N TYR A 329 12.29 30.66 -1.75
CA TYR A 329 12.17 30.78 -0.30
C TYR A 329 12.73 32.13 0.19
N GLU A 330 13.93 32.52 -0.25
CA GLU A 330 14.55 33.79 0.14
C GLU A 330 13.71 34.97 -0.36
N LEU A 331 13.22 34.91 -1.61
CA LEU A 331 12.46 35.99 -2.22
C LEU A 331 11.12 36.20 -1.51
N LEU A 332 10.41 35.11 -1.23
CA LEU A 332 9.11 35.15 -0.55
C LEU A 332 9.21 35.58 0.91
N THR A 333 10.32 35.29 1.58
CA THR A 333 10.49 35.67 2.98
C THR A 333 11.08 37.05 3.16
N SER A 334 12.06 37.45 2.33
CA SER A 334 12.77 38.75 2.48
C SER A 334 12.16 39.88 1.66
N HIS A 335 11.42 39.59 0.57
CA HIS A 335 10.90 40.54 -0.42
C HIS A 335 11.96 41.46 -1.02
N LYS A 336 13.25 41.08 -0.98
CA LYS A 336 14.40 41.92 -1.44
C LYS A 336 15.36 41.08 -2.30
N TRP A 337 15.50 41.48 -3.56
CA TRP A 337 16.45 40.85 -4.48
C TRP A 337 17.92 40.89 -4.02
N SER A 338 18.31 41.96 -3.32
CA SER A 338 19.68 42.08 -2.78
C SER A 338 20.06 40.99 -1.79
N MET A 339 19.07 40.42 -1.08
CA MET A 339 19.30 39.32 -0.13
C MET A 339 19.54 38.00 -0.85
N VAL A 340 19.00 37.82 -2.06
CA VAL A 340 19.23 36.61 -2.87
C VAL A 340 20.73 36.46 -3.21
N GLY A 341 21.40 37.56 -3.61
CA GLY A 341 22.84 37.52 -3.87
C GLY A 341 23.69 37.13 -2.65
N ARG A 342 23.26 37.55 -1.45
CA ARG A 342 23.89 37.13 -0.19
C ARG A 342 23.63 35.64 0.09
N SER A 343 22.41 35.16 -0.16
CA SER A 343 22.04 33.77 0.09
C SER A 343 22.75 32.78 -0.84
N LEU A 344 22.99 33.16 -2.10
CA LEU A 344 23.70 32.32 -3.07
C LEU A 344 25.12 31.96 -2.62
N LYS A 345 25.77 32.78 -1.79
CA LYS A 345 27.09 32.45 -1.20
C LYS A 345 27.05 31.18 -0.32
N GLN A 346 25.87 30.77 0.15
CA GLN A 346 25.67 29.57 0.96
C GLN A 346 25.26 28.34 0.13
N LEU A 347 24.98 28.50 -1.16
CA LEU A 347 24.61 27.41 -2.07
C LEU A 347 25.63 26.26 -2.09
N PRO A 348 26.96 26.50 -2.05
CA PRO A 348 27.94 25.43 -1.98
C PRO A 348 27.72 24.46 -0.80
N ILE A 349 27.20 24.94 0.32
CA ILE A 349 26.87 24.09 1.48
C ILE A 349 25.80 23.06 1.12
N LEU A 350 24.76 23.48 0.36
CA LEU A 350 23.72 22.58 -0.15
C LEU A 350 24.33 21.51 -1.06
N ILE A 351 25.19 21.90 -1.97
CA ILE A 351 25.86 20.96 -2.90
C ILE A 351 26.69 19.93 -2.11
N ILE A 352 27.45 20.37 -1.12
CA ILE A 352 28.24 19.46 -0.26
C ILE A 352 27.31 18.52 0.48
N LEU A 353 26.21 19.02 1.04
CA LEU A 353 25.24 18.19 1.79
C LEU A 353 24.62 17.10 0.89
N VAL A 354 24.24 17.47 -0.34
CA VAL A 354 23.71 16.53 -1.34
C VAL A 354 24.77 15.47 -1.73
N ALA A 355 26.02 15.90 -1.97
CA ALA A 355 27.12 14.99 -2.30
C ALA A 355 27.43 14.00 -1.15
N VAL A 356 27.43 14.48 0.08
CA VAL A 356 27.61 13.63 1.28
C VAL A 356 26.44 12.64 1.42
N THR A 357 25.20 13.09 1.18
CA THR A 357 24.04 12.20 1.20
C THR A 357 24.12 11.11 0.14
N PHE A 358 24.49 11.49 -1.09
CA PHE A 358 24.68 10.52 -2.18
C PHE A 358 25.77 9.49 -1.83
N ALA A 359 26.91 9.93 -1.30
CA ALA A 359 27.97 9.02 -0.89
C ALA A 359 27.54 8.10 0.27
N ALA A 360 26.84 8.65 1.26
CA ALA A 360 26.29 7.86 2.37
C ALA A 360 25.28 6.80 1.89
N MET A 361 24.37 7.17 0.96
CA MET A 361 23.41 6.24 0.37
C MET A 361 24.10 5.12 -0.43
N LYS A 362 25.16 5.43 -1.19
CA LYS A 362 25.97 4.40 -1.88
C LYS A 362 26.56 3.38 -0.88
N ILE A 363 27.07 3.83 0.25
CA ILE A 363 27.64 2.96 1.28
C ILE A 363 26.53 2.08 1.89
N VAL A 364 25.36 2.66 2.20
CA VAL A 364 24.22 1.93 2.77
C VAL A 364 23.73 0.85 1.80
N VAL A 365 23.50 1.23 0.53
CA VAL A 365 23.04 0.29 -0.50
C VAL A 365 24.07 -0.80 -0.75
N TYR A 366 25.36 -0.47 -0.83
CA TYR A 366 26.42 -1.47 -0.96
C TYR A 366 26.40 -2.45 0.23
N GLY A 367 26.24 -1.96 1.46
CA GLY A 367 26.13 -2.81 2.65
C GLY A 367 24.91 -3.74 2.62
N ILE A 368 23.76 -3.24 2.12
CA ILE A 368 22.54 -4.04 1.98
C ILE A 368 22.70 -5.12 0.92
N ASN A 369 23.24 -4.76 -0.26
CA ASN A 369 23.37 -5.69 -1.39
C ASN A 369 24.52 -6.70 -1.20
N SER A 370 25.52 -6.38 -0.37
CA SER A 370 26.62 -7.30 -0.05
C SER A 370 26.25 -8.37 0.98
N TYR A 371 25.10 -8.23 1.66
CA TYR A 371 24.65 -9.22 2.62
C TYR A 371 24.28 -10.54 1.90
N ARG A 372 24.77 -11.64 2.45
CA ARG A 372 24.49 -12.99 1.96
C ARG A 372 23.87 -13.84 3.07
N ILE A 373 22.91 -14.69 2.69
CA ILE A 373 22.36 -15.70 3.60
C ILE A 373 23.31 -16.88 3.57
N VAL A 374 23.86 -17.23 4.73
CA VAL A 374 24.78 -18.36 4.90
C VAL A 374 24.05 -19.46 5.68
N PRO A 375 23.63 -20.58 5.05
CA PRO A 375 22.80 -21.59 5.69
C PRO A 375 23.38 -22.12 7.01
N GLU A 376 24.68 -22.38 7.10
CA GLU A 376 25.34 -22.93 8.28
C GLU A 376 25.33 -21.96 9.48
N ARG A 377 25.18 -20.67 9.26
CA ARG A 377 25.12 -19.63 10.28
C ARG A 377 23.71 -19.15 10.59
N THR A 378 22.74 -19.60 9.80
CA THR A 378 21.33 -19.23 9.91
C THR A 378 20.64 -20.15 10.90
N GLN A 379 20.13 -19.59 12.00
CA GLN A 379 19.41 -20.35 13.01
C GLN A 379 18.01 -20.76 12.52
N TYR A 380 17.29 -19.82 11.91
CA TYR A 380 16.01 -20.03 11.25
C TYR A 380 15.67 -18.82 10.35
N ILE A 381 14.75 -19.05 9.43
CA ILE A 381 14.15 -18.01 8.61
C ILE A 381 12.67 -17.92 8.98
N GLU A 382 12.18 -16.73 9.27
CA GLU A 382 10.76 -16.47 9.54
C GLU A 382 10.13 -15.80 8.32
N ILE A 383 9.06 -16.39 7.78
CA ILE A 383 8.31 -15.84 6.66
C ILE A 383 7.34 -14.78 7.21
N GLU A 384 7.59 -13.52 6.90
CA GLU A 384 6.76 -12.40 7.39
C GLU A 384 5.53 -12.19 6.51
N ASP A 385 5.75 -12.23 5.20
CA ASP A 385 4.70 -12.01 4.21
C ASP A 385 5.00 -12.78 2.92
N VAL A 386 3.95 -13.24 2.26
CA VAL A 386 4.00 -13.83 0.93
C VAL A 386 3.07 -13.02 0.05
N ALA A 387 3.56 -12.55 -1.09
CA ALA A 387 2.77 -11.72 -2.01
C ALA A 387 1.68 -12.54 -2.73
N THR A 388 0.82 -13.17 -1.95
CA THR A 388 -0.37 -13.86 -2.44
C THR A 388 -1.59 -13.22 -1.79
N TYR A 389 -2.41 -12.53 -2.60
CA TYR A 389 -3.66 -11.87 -2.19
C TYR A 389 -4.75 -12.83 -1.65
N GLN A 390 -4.41 -14.10 -1.44
CA GLN A 390 -5.38 -15.15 -1.17
C GLN A 390 -5.51 -15.53 0.31
N LEU A 391 -4.50 -15.28 1.14
CA LEU A 391 -4.50 -15.73 2.54
C LEU A 391 -5.61 -15.10 3.38
N ASP A 392 -5.96 -13.85 3.12
CA ASP A 392 -7.02 -13.14 3.86
C ASP A 392 -8.40 -13.75 3.68
N ASN A 393 -8.63 -14.48 2.57
CA ASN A 393 -9.92 -15.10 2.27
C ASN A 393 -10.18 -16.40 3.04
N TYR A 394 -9.17 -16.92 3.76
CA TYR A 394 -9.25 -18.23 4.41
C TYR A 394 -9.43 -18.17 5.92
N ASP A 395 -9.64 -17.00 6.54
CA ASP A 395 -9.65 -16.80 7.99
C ASP A 395 -8.37 -17.37 8.67
N ILE A 396 -7.33 -17.61 7.91
CA ILE A 396 -6.03 -18.03 8.43
C ILE A 396 -5.38 -16.80 9.04
N ASN A 397 -5.33 -16.75 10.36
CA ASN A 397 -4.62 -15.67 11.04
C ASN A 397 -3.11 -15.94 10.90
N TRP A 398 -2.51 -15.35 9.84
CA TRP A 398 -1.10 -15.49 9.51
C TRP A 398 -0.17 -15.19 10.69
N ASP A 399 -0.53 -14.20 11.51
CA ASP A 399 0.26 -13.80 12.68
C ASP A 399 0.25 -14.82 13.83
N LYS A 400 -0.72 -15.75 13.83
CA LYS A 400 -0.81 -16.81 14.85
C LYS A 400 -0.09 -18.10 14.46
N LEU A 401 0.35 -18.22 13.19
CA LEU A 401 1.09 -19.39 12.72
C LEU A 401 2.55 -19.35 13.17
N ASP A 402 3.12 -20.54 13.46
CA ASP A 402 4.58 -20.67 13.58
C ASP A 402 5.20 -20.71 12.19
N ARG A 403 5.67 -19.54 11.74
CA ARG A 403 6.22 -19.27 10.39
C ARG A 403 7.73 -19.46 10.31
N LYS A 404 8.33 -20.05 11.34
CA LYS A 404 9.78 -20.23 11.43
C LYS A 404 10.21 -21.49 10.71
N ILE A 405 11.16 -21.39 9.83
CA ILE A 405 11.75 -22.49 9.07
C ILE A 405 13.10 -22.81 9.69
N TYR A 406 13.25 -24.04 10.17
CA TYR A 406 14.50 -24.58 10.76
C TYR A 406 15.10 -25.68 9.89
N ASP A 407 14.39 -26.11 8.86
CA ASP A 407 14.85 -27.16 7.94
C ASP A 407 16.04 -26.64 7.13
N ALA A 408 17.18 -27.34 7.26
CA ALA A 408 18.43 -26.94 6.60
C ALA A 408 18.30 -26.95 5.06
N ASP A 409 17.58 -27.92 4.49
CA ASP A 409 17.39 -28.02 3.04
C ASP A 409 16.51 -26.87 2.51
N CYS A 410 15.51 -26.47 3.30
CA CYS A 410 14.66 -25.34 2.95
C CYS A 410 15.42 -24.01 3.10
N ILE A 411 16.21 -23.84 4.18
CA ILE A 411 17.06 -22.67 4.39
C ILE A 411 18.10 -22.54 3.27
N SER A 412 18.72 -23.66 2.85
CA SER A 412 19.68 -23.65 1.74
C SER A 412 19.03 -23.23 0.44
N ALA A 413 17.85 -23.78 0.12
CA ALA A 413 17.13 -23.42 -1.10
C ALA A 413 16.76 -21.92 -1.14
N ILE A 414 16.29 -21.36 -0.01
CA ILE A 414 16.00 -19.92 0.09
C ILE A 414 17.29 -19.09 -0.04
N ALA A 415 18.39 -19.55 0.56
CA ALA A 415 19.67 -18.87 0.50
C ALA A 415 20.26 -18.86 -0.92
N ASP A 416 20.16 -19.96 -1.63
CA ASP A 416 20.63 -20.10 -3.00
C ASP A 416 19.87 -19.13 -3.91
N GLU A 417 18.53 -19.11 -3.85
CA GLU A 417 17.70 -18.20 -4.66
C GLU A 417 17.92 -16.73 -4.31
N TYR A 418 18.18 -16.41 -3.02
CA TYR A 418 18.51 -15.04 -2.61
C TYR A 418 19.91 -14.61 -3.07
N ASN A 419 20.91 -15.49 -2.93
CA ASN A 419 22.32 -15.15 -3.16
C ASN A 419 22.67 -15.11 -4.65
N ASP A 420 22.05 -15.95 -5.47
CA ASP A 420 22.31 -16.05 -6.91
C ASP A 420 21.67 -14.91 -7.71
N GLY A 421 20.72 -14.19 -7.08
CA GLY A 421 19.97 -13.11 -7.69
C GLY A 421 19.29 -13.62 -8.96
N THR A 422 18.09 -14.14 -8.85
CA THR A 422 17.34 -14.64 -10.01
C THR A 422 17.05 -13.48 -10.97
N GLU A 423 17.94 -13.26 -11.94
CA GLU A 423 17.72 -12.37 -13.09
C GLU A 423 16.83 -13.03 -14.16
N ASP A 424 16.41 -14.27 -13.95
CA ASP A 424 15.52 -14.95 -14.89
C ASP A 424 14.11 -14.33 -14.83
N TYR A 425 13.91 -13.38 -15.72
CA TYR A 425 12.64 -12.69 -16.00
C TYR A 425 11.49 -13.62 -16.36
N TYR A 426 11.80 -14.92 -16.56
CA TYR A 426 10.88 -15.95 -17.07
C TYR A 426 10.43 -16.95 -16.02
N ASP A 427 11.05 -16.99 -14.84
CA ASP A 427 10.61 -17.87 -13.76
C ASP A 427 9.47 -17.20 -12.98
N MET A 428 8.36 -17.91 -12.80
CA MET A 428 7.22 -17.48 -11.97
C MET A 428 7.65 -17.39 -10.51
N LEU A 429 8.21 -16.24 -10.14
CA LEU A 429 8.78 -16.01 -8.83
C LEU A 429 7.74 -15.39 -7.90
N THR A 430 7.51 -15.99 -6.75
CA THR A 430 6.69 -15.42 -5.71
C THR A 430 7.55 -14.60 -4.75
N ARG A 431 7.26 -13.31 -4.67
CA ARG A 431 7.94 -12.41 -3.73
C ARG A 431 7.51 -12.70 -2.30
N CYS A 432 8.48 -13.01 -1.46
CA CYS A 432 8.30 -13.24 -0.03
C CYS A 432 9.13 -12.23 0.78
N VAL A 433 8.56 -11.77 1.89
CA VAL A 433 9.30 -10.99 2.89
C VAL A 433 9.74 -11.97 3.98
N VAL A 434 11.04 -12.09 4.17
CA VAL A 434 11.63 -13.01 5.15
C VAL A 434 12.45 -12.25 6.19
N THR A 435 12.43 -12.73 7.44
CA THR A 435 13.36 -12.31 8.48
C THR A 435 14.36 -13.41 8.74
N VAL A 436 15.61 -13.17 8.39
CA VAL A 436 16.73 -14.11 8.56
C VAL A 436 17.36 -13.89 9.94
N HIS A 437 17.47 -14.94 10.73
CA HIS A 437 18.16 -14.95 12.00
C HIS A 437 19.54 -15.64 11.82
N GLN A 438 20.59 -14.83 11.66
CA GLN A 438 21.94 -15.28 11.36
C GLN A 438 22.94 -14.61 12.31
N ASP A 439 23.84 -15.38 12.91
CA ASP A 439 24.89 -14.90 13.83
C ASP A 439 24.35 -14.03 15.00
N GLY A 440 23.12 -14.32 15.47
CA GLY A 440 22.45 -13.55 16.54
C GLY A 440 21.87 -12.20 16.10
N HIS A 441 21.91 -11.89 14.81
CA HIS A 441 21.32 -10.69 14.23
C HIS A 441 20.04 -11.02 13.45
N ARG A 442 19.16 -10.02 13.32
CA ARG A 442 17.91 -10.10 12.53
C ARG A 442 18.04 -9.21 11.30
N TYR A 443 17.79 -9.79 10.15
CA TYR A 443 17.78 -9.08 8.87
C TYR A 443 16.49 -9.35 8.14
N LYS A 444 15.79 -8.31 7.72
CA LYS A 444 14.57 -8.42 6.93
C LYS A 444 14.90 -8.24 5.45
N ARG A 445 14.44 -9.17 4.59
CA ARG A 445 14.76 -9.19 3.16
C ARG A 445 13.55 -9.58 2.31
N ASN A 446 13.51 -9.06 1.09
CA ASN A 446 12.67 -9.62 0.03
C ASN A 446 13.45 -10.74 -0.65
N VAL A 447 12.79 -11.85 -0.85
CA VAL A 447 13.30 -12.99 -1.59
C VAL A 447 12.25 -13.38 -2.63
N ASN A 448 12.68 -13.60 -3.86
CA ASN A 448 11.84 -14.14 -4.92
C ASN A 448 12.01 -15.64 -4.93
N LEU A 449 11.00 -16.39 -4.53
CA LEU A 449 11.04 -17.82 -4.40
C LEU A 449 10.45 -18.50 -5.63
N LYS A 450 11.15 -19.51 -6.14
CA LYS A 450 10.65 -20.42 -7.17
C LYS A 450 9.51 -21.28 -6.61
N PRO A 451 8.58 -21.76 -7.46
CA PRO A 451 7.45 -22.59 -7.01
C PRO A 451 7.86 -23.79 -6.17
N LYS A 452 8.98 -24.45 -6.51
CA LYS A 452 9.50 -25.61 -5.78
C LYS A 452 9.97 -25.26 -4.36
N THR A 453 10.64 -24.14 -4.20
CA THR A 453 11.09 -23.65 -2.88
C THR A 453 9.91 -23.15 -2.07
N LEU A 454 8.95 -22.45 -2.71
CA LEU A 454 7.72 -22.04 -2.06
C LEU A 454 6.92 -23.23 -1.52
N SER A 455 6.84 -24.34 -2.26
CA SER A 455 6.21 -25.57 -1.79
C SER A 455 6.93 -26.18 -0.59
N LYS A 456 8.27 -26.16 -0.54
CA LYS A 456 9.03 -26.57 0.66
C LYS A 456 8.74 -25.69 1.87
N VAL A 457 8.63 -24.37 1.65
CA VAL A 457 8.25 -23.39 2.68
C VAL A 457 6.86 -23.70 3.21
N ALA A 458 5.87 -23.85 2.33
CA ALA A 458 4.48 -24.17 2.69
C ALA A 458 4.40 -25.48 3.48
N TYR A 459 5.09 -26.52 3.04
CA TYR A 459 5.18 -27.81 3.73
C TYR A 459 5.79 -27.66 5.14
N SER A 460 6.90 -26.92 5.26
CA SER A 460 7.57 -26.69 6.55
C SER A 460 6.66 -25.97 7.55
N ILE A 461 5.92 -24.95 7.09
CA ILE A 461 4.94 -24.22 7.92
C ILE A 461 3.77 -25.13 8.29
N THR A 462 3.20 -25.87 7.33
CA THR A 462 2.06 -26.80 7.58
C THR A 462 2.42 -27.86 8.61
N LYS A 463 3.61 -28.44 8.52
CA LYS A 463 4.11 -29.46 9.47
C LYS A 463 4.18 -28.94 10.92
N ARG A 464 4.35 -27.65 11.12
CA ARG A 464 4.45 -27.02 12.45
C ARG A 464 3.10 -26.54 12.99
N ASN A 465 2.11 -26.44 12.13
CA ASN A 465 0.80 -25.92 12.47
C ASN A 465 -0.27 -26.98 12.17
N ASP A 466 -0.45 -27.92 13.12
CA ASP A 466 -1.42 -29.05 13.00
C ASP A 466 -2.85 -28.58 12.72
N SER A 467 -3.15 -27.30 12.95
CA SER A 467 -4.47 -26.70 12.72
C SER A 467 -4.76 -26.37 11.25
N LEU A 468 -3.76 -26.39 10.36
CA LEU A 468 -3.92 -26.08 8.92
C LEU A 468 -4.49 -27.28 8.14
N SER A 469 -5.54 -27.91 8.66
CA SER A 469 -6.27 -28.99 7.97
C SER A 469 -7.43 -28.43 7.14
N GLY A 470 -8.07 -29.27 6.30
CA GLY A 470 -9.20 -28.92 5.44
C GLY A 470 -10.40 -28.21 6.11
N ASN A 471 -10.38 -28.02 7.44
CA ASN A 471 -11.39 -27.27 8.18
C ASN A 471 -11.47 -25.77 7.83
N TYR A 472 -10.46 -25.22 7.14
CA TYR A 472 -10.47 -23.84 6.63
C TYR A 472 -11.23 -23.66 5.32
N LEU A 473 -11.62 -24.77 4.67
CA LEU A 473 -12.46 -24.68 3.48
C LEU A 473 -13.91 -24.37 3.89
N ARG A 474 -14.47 -23.36 3.26
CA ARG A 474 -15.87 -23.01 3.43
C ARG A 474 -16.77 -24.08 2.82
N LYS A 475 -17.97 -24.23 3.36
CA LYS A 475 -18.95 -25.16 2.80
C LYS A 475 -19.40 -24.67 1.42
N TYR A 476 -19.53 -25.62 0.49
CA TYR A 476 -20.10 -25.36 -0.82
C TYR A 476 -21.48 -24.66 -0.74
N THR A 477 -21.71 -23.76 -1.65
CA THR A 477 -23.00 -23.08 -1.84
C THR A 477 -23.38 -23.06 -3.32
N ASN A 478 -24.65 -22.99 -3.64
CA ASN A 478 -25.13 -22.97 -5.03
C ASN A 478 -24.69 -21.70 -5.83
N ASN A 479 -24.10 -20.72 -5.17
CA ASN A 479 -23.52 -19.53 -5.80
C ASN A 479 -22.01 -19.68 -6.06
N SER A 480 -21.44 -20.85 -5.78
CA SER A 480 -20.06 -21.16 -6.11
C SER A 480 -19.91 -21.42 -7.60
N TYR A 481 -18.80 -21.03 -8.17
CA TYR A 481 -18.51 -21.22 -9.59
C TYR A 481 -17.00 -21.46 -9.81
N VAL A 482 -16.67 -22.02 -10.95
CA VAL A 482 -15.28 -22.12 -11.43
C VAL A 482 -15.08 -21.07 -12.48
N ASP A 483 -14.05 -20.26 -12.29
CA ASP A 483 -13.55 -19.32 -13.28
C ASP A 483 -12.41 -19.97 -14.05
N MET A 484 -12.66 -20.30 -15.26
CA MET A 484 -11.70 -20.74 -16.25
C MET A 484 -12.22 -20.21 -17.58
N ASP A 485 -11.34 -19.59 -18.35
CA ASP A 485 -11.70 -18.91 -19.60
C ASP A 485 -12.75 -19.71 -20.40
N PHE A 486 -13.95 -19.10 -20.54
CA PHE A 486 -15.06 -19.56 -21.41
C PHE A 486 -15.69 -20.92 -21.09
N ILE A 487 -15.43 -21.51 -19.93
CA ILE A 487 -16.10 -22.71 -19.47
C ILE A 487 -17.32 -22.33 -18.62
N SER A 488 -18.50 -22.75 -19.05
CA SER A 488 -19.71 -22.68 -18.25
C SER A 488 -20.00 -24.06 -17.67
N LEU A 489 -19.78 -24.23 -16.38
CA LEU A 489 -20.08 -25.47 -15.65
C LEU A 489 -21.43 -25.36 -14.97
N ASP A 490 -22.19 -26.45 -14.92
CA ASP A 490 -23.39 -26.53 -14.13
C ASP A 490 -23.07 -26.72 -12.63
N ASN A 491 -24.07 -26.46 -11.77
CA ASN A 491 -23.89 -26.56 -10.31
C ASN A 491 -23.43 -27.94 -9.87
N SER A 492 -23.81 -29.02 -10.55
CA SER A 492 -23.41 -30.40 -10.19
C SER A 492 -21.95 -30.66 -10.52
N GLN A 493 -21.44 -30.10 -11.61
CA GLN A 493 -20.04 -30.18 -12.01
C GLN A 493 -19.16 -29.35 -11.06
N VAL A 494 -19.58 -28.14 -10.73
CA VAL A 494 -18.88 -27.28 -9.76
C VAL A 494 -18.83 -27.95 -8.37
N HIS A 495 -19.91 -28.60 -7.93
CA HIS A 495 -19.93 -29.34 -6.69
C HIS A 495 -18.96 -30.53 -6.71
N ALA A 496 -18.90 -31.28 -7.80
CA ALA A 496 -17.97 -32.39 -7.95
C ALA A 496 -16.50 -31.91 -7.93
N ILE A 497 -16.21 -30.75 -8.53
CA ILE A 497 -14.87 -30.12 -8.47
C ILE A 497 -14.55 -29.71 -7.02
N TYR A 498 -15.52 -29.13 -6.31
CA TYR A 498 -15.33 -28.78 -4.89
C TYR A 498 -15.03 -30.01 -4.03
N ASP A 499 -15.79 -31.10 -4.18
CA ASP A 499 -15.55 -32.33 -3.40
C ASP A 499 -14.19 -32.94 -3.73
N CYS A 500 -13.80 -32.95 -5.01
CA CYS A 500 -12.51 -33.47 -5.46
C CYS A 500 -11.34 -32.65 -4.89
N ILE A 501 -11.36 -31.32 -4.99
CA ILE A 501 -10.27 -30.47 -4.48
C ILE A 501 -10.18 -30.55 -2.96
N LYS A 502 -11.33 -30.64 -2.27
CA LYS A 502 -11.37 -30.80 -0.83
C LYS A 502 -10.72 -32.12 -0.39
N GLU A 503 -11.11 -33.23 -1.02
CA GLU A 503 -10.55 -34.54 -0.74
C GLU A 503 -9.05 -34.57 -1.01
N GLU A 504 -8.60 -33.98 -2.11
CA GLU A 504 -7.21 -33.93 -2.51
C GLU A 504 -6.36 -33.11 -1.53
N ILE A 505 -6.86 -31.95 -1.07
CA ILE A 505 -6.21 -31.12 -0.04
C ILE A 505 -6.14 -31.85 1.30
N GLU A 506 -7.23 -32.53 1.71
CA GLU A 506 -7.27 -33.29 2.96
C GLU A 506 -6.31 -34.49 2.94
N GLN A 507 -6.26 -35.22 1.84
CA GLN A 507 -5.36 -36.38 1.69
C GLN A 507 -3.88 -36.00 1.69
N ASN A 508 -3.54 -34.88 1.02
CA ASN A 508 -2.15 -34.46 0.85
C ASN A 508 -1.70 -33.48 1.96
N ASN A 509 -2.64 -32.97 2.78
CA ASN A 509 -2.39 -31.92 3.79
C ASN A 509 -1.62 -30.72 3.20
N ASN A 510 -1.98 -30.31 1.99
CA ASN A 510 -1.25 -29.30 1.20
C ASN A 510 -2.03 -27.98 1.02
N LEU A 511 -3.01 -27.68 1.88
CA LEU A 511 -3.86 -26.48 1.78
C LEU A 511 -3.01 -25.19 1.58
N LEU A 512 -2.01 -24.99 2.41
CA LEU A 512 -1.17 -23.81 2.33
C LEU A 512 -0.38 -23.73 1.03
N ASP A 513 0.11 -24.89 0.55
CA ASP A 513 0.82 -24.98 -0.73
C ASP A 513 -0.10 -24.63 -1.92
N VAL A 514 -1.36 -25.08 -1.89
CA VAL A 514 -2.36 -24.74 -2.90
C VAL A 514 -2.68 -23.24 -2.88
N ILE A 515 -2.92 -22.66 -1.69
CA ILE A 515 -3.26 -21.25 -1.53
C ILE A 515 -2.10 -20.33 -1.96
N MET A 516 -0.87 -20.71 -1.67
CA MET A 516 0.33 -19.97 -2.03
C MET A 516 0.71 -20.10 -3.51
N THR A 517 -0.10 -20.78 -4.32
CA THR A 517 0.12 -20.85 -5.76
C THR A 517 -0.12 -19.48 -6.39
N ASP A 518 0.81 -18.99 -7.18
CA ASP A 518 0.67 -17.74 -7.90
C ASP A 518 -0.47 -17.83 -8.94
N TYR A 519 -1.15 -16.71 -9.17
CA TYR A 519 -2.26 -16.61 -10.14
C TYR A 519 -1.81 -17.03 -11.55
N SER A 520 -0.58 -16.68 -11.93
CA SER A 520 0.03 -17.07 -13.20
C SER A 520 0.27 -18.59 -13.35
N SER A 521 0.23 -19.33 -12.24
CA SER A 521 0.38 -20.81 -12.21
C SER A 521 -0.95 -21.54 -12.09
N THR A 522 -2.08 -20.85 -12.19
CA THR A 522 -3.42 -21.43 -12.07
C THR A 522 -4.05 -21.62 -13.44
N ILE A 523 -4.69 -22.76 -13.67
CA ILE A 523 -5.43 -23.05 -14.90
C ILE A 523 -6.89 -22.64 -14.75
N GLY A 524 -7.41 -22.76 -13.53
CA GLY A 524 -8.75 -22.32 -13.19
C GLY A 524 -8.83 -21.98 -11.71
N THR A 525 -9.85 -21.25 -11.32
CA THR A 525 -10.08 -20.87 -9.92
C THR A 525 -11.49 -21.25 -9.50
N LEU A 526 -11.61 -22.05 -8.45
CA LEU A 526 -12.90 -22.32 -7.81
C LEU A 526 -13.21 -21.20 -6.82
N TYR A 527 -14.32 -20.51 -7.03
CA TYR A 527 -14.85 -19.49 -6.14
C TYR A 527 -15.98 -20.09 -5.29
N ILE A 528 -15.76 -20.15 -3.98
CA ILE A 528 -16.77 -20.59 -3.02
C ILE A 528 -17.39 -19.32 -2.43
N ALA A 529 -18.61 -19.02 -2.85
CA ALA A 529 -19.37 -17.89 -2.31
C ALA A 529 -19.89 -18.23 -0.90
N TYR A 530 -19.66 -17.34 0.07
CA TYR A 530 -20.19 -17.48 1.42
C TYR A 530 -20.62 -16.14 1.99
N ILE A 531 -21.47 -16.20 2.99
CA ILE A 531 -21.91 -15.00 3.71
C ILE A 531 -20.98 -14.84 4.91
N TYR A 532 -20.21 -13.79 4.91
CA TYR A 532 -19.37 -13.39 6.03
C TYR A 532 -20.18 -12.47 6.95
N GLN A 533 -20.22 -12.81 8.21
CA GLN A 533 -20.94 -12.06 9.22
C GLN A 533 -19.93 -11.59 10.28
N PRO A 534 -19.19 -10.48 10.02
CA PRO A 534 -18.19 -9.97 10.96
C PRO A 534 -18.82 -9.49 12.28
N ASP A 535 -20.08 -9.08 12.20
CA ASP A 535 -20.90 -8.65 13.34
C ASP A 535 -22.33 -9.17 13.23
N ILE A 536 -23.06 -9.21 14.37
CA ILE A 536 -24.47 -9.65 14.43
C ILE A 536 -25.38 -8.88 13.44
N LEU A 537 -24.91 -7.76 12.89
CA LEU A 537 -25.70 -6.81 12.12
C LEU A 537 -25.20 -6.58 10.68
N SER A 538 -24.04 -7.13 10.28
CA SER A 538 -23.50 -6.99 8.93
C SER A 538 -23.33 -8.35 8.26
N GLN A 539 -23.89 -8.49 7.08
CA GLN A 539 -23.66 -9.63 6.18
C GLN A 539 -22.95 -9.10 4.95
N GLU A 540 -21.76 -9.62 4.67
CA GLU A 540 -21.01 -9.34 3.45
C GLU A 540 -20.90 -10.63 2.64
N TYR A 541 -21.16 -10.52 1.32
CA TYR A 541 -20.85 -11.60 0.40
C TYR A 541 -19.34 -11.61 0.18
N GLN A 542 -18.70 -12.70 0.56
CA GLN A 542 -17.29 -12.94 0.29
C GLN A 542 -17.12 -14.21 -0.51
N GLN A 543 -15.97 -14.34 -1.14
CA GLN A 543 -15.61 -15.49 -1.95
C GLN A 543 -14.27 -16.04 -1.47
N GLN A 544 -14.23 -17.33 -1.19
CA GLN A 544 -12.98 -18.06 -0.99
C GLN A 544 -12.52 -18.55 -2.35
N ARG A 545 -11.27 -18.30 -2.71
CA ARG A 545 -10.69 -18.63 -4.01
C ARG A 545 -9.74 -19.79 -3.85
N LEU A 546 -10.01 -20.91 -4.53
CA LEU A 546 -9.16 -22.09 -4.57
C LEU A 546 -8.55 -22.22 -5.96
N PRO A 547 -7.24 -21.97 -6.12
CA PRO A 547 -6.58 -22.16 -7.39
C PRO A 547 -6.50 -23.65 -7.75
N ILE A 548 -6.90 -23.96 -8.97
CA ILE A 548 -6.78 -25.29 -9.57
C ILE A 548 -5.52 -25.29 -10.44
N SER A 549 -4.55 -26.06 -10.03
CA SER A 549 -3.20 -26.07 -10.64
C SER A 549 -2.61 -27.47 -10.63
N TYR A 550 -1.36 -27.58 -11.03
CA TYR A 550 -0.59 -28.84 -10.93
C TYR A 550 -0.47 -29.38 -9.49
N LYS A 551 -0.77 -28.57 -8.46
CA LYS A 551 -0.77 -28.99 -7.04
C LYS A 551 -2.04 -29.74 -6.66
N THR A 552 -3.05 -29.70 -7.51
CA THR A 552 -4.32 -30.42 -7.40
C THR A 552 -4.60 -31.21 -8.68
N PRO A 553 -3.75 -32.22 -9.02
CA PRO A 553 -3.78 -32.87 -10.31
C PRO A 553 -5.09 -33.64 -10.59
N LYS A 554 -5.71 -34.26 -9.60
CA LYS A 554 -6.99 -34.95 -9.80
C LYS A 554 -8.12 -33.96 -10.09
N THR A 555 -8.14 -32.86 -9.38
CA THR A 555 -9.12 -31.79 -9.60
C THR A 555 -8.94 -31.15 -10.96
N LEU A 556 -7.69 -30.94 -11.37
CA LEU A 556 -7.36 -30.39 -12.68
C LEU A 556 -7.78 -31.35 -13.81
N GLU A 557 -7.54 -32.64 -13.66
CA GLU A 557 -7.99 -33.65 -14.63
C GLU A 557 -9.52 -33.69 -14.73
N LEU A 558 -10.23 -33.58 -13.59
CA LEU A 558 -11.69 -33.52 -13.56
C LEU A 558 -12.20 -32.26 -14.27
N LEU A 559 -11.59 -31.11 -14.03
CA LEU A 559 -11.91 -29.85 -14.69
C LEU A 559 -11.73 -29.97 -16.21
N MET A 560 -10.61 -30.50 -16.67
CA MET A 560 -10.32 -30.68 -18.09
C MET A 560 -11.25 -31.71 -18.76
N ASN A 561 -11.76 -32.67 -18.01
CA ASN A 561 -12.76 -33.61 -18.51
C ASN A 561 -14.15 -32.98 -18.70
N TYR A 562 -14.48 -31.97 -17.88
CA TYR A 562 -15.70 -31.18 -18.05
C TYR A 562 -15.57 -30.12 -19.15
N ALA A 563 -14.36 -29.65 -19.42
CA ALA A 563 -14.05 -28.73 -20.50
C ALA A 563 -14.20 -29.42 -21.85
N LYS A 564 -15.22 -29.07 -22.62
CA LYS A 564 -15.49 -29.66 -23.93
C LYS A 564 -14.93 -28.79 -25.04
N SER A 565 -13.98 -29.32 -25.81
CA SER A 565 -13.53 -28.68 -27.04
C SER A 565 -14.71 -28.56 -28.03
N THR A 566 -14.87 -27.39 -28.64
CA THR A 566 -15.88 -27.17 -29.67
C THR A 566 -15.39 -27.56 -31.04
N VAL A 567 -14.08 -27.66 -31.22
CA VAL A 567 -13.43 -28.05 -32.48
C VAL A 567 -12.37 -29.14 -32.21
N SER A 568 -12.00 -29.86 -33.24
CA SER A 568 -10.89 -30.83 -33.17
C SER A 568 -9.53 -30.10 -33.11
N TYR A 569 -8.49 -30.80 -32.69
CA TYR A 569 -7.14 -30.22 -32.64
C TYR A 569 -6.67 -29.74 -34.03
N GLU A 570 -6.89 -30.54 -35.05
CA GLU A 570 -6.51 -30.24 -36.44
C GLU A 570 -7.28 -29.01 -36.96
N GLU A 571 -8.57 -28.96 -36.67
CA GLU A 571 -9.42 -27.80 -37.05
C GLU A 571 -9.00 -26.52 -36.35
N PHE A 572 -8.62 -26.60 -35.06
CA PHE A 572 -8.10 -25.41 -34.34
C PHE A 572 -6.75 -24.95 -34.93
N LEU A 573 -5.90 -25.89 -35.29
CA LEU A 573 -4.62 -25.62 -35.93
C LEU A 573 -4.79 -24.90 -37.27
N ASP A 574 -5.76 -25.35 -38.10
CA ASP A 574 -6.12 -24.71 -39.37
C ASP A 574 -6.69 -23.28 -39.16
N ILE A 575 -7.47 -23.07 -38.11
CA ILE A 575 -7.99 -21.75 -37.74
C ILE A 575 -6.85 -20.78 -37.44
N VAL A 576 -5.86 -21.21 -36.65
CA VAL A 576 -4.70 -20.39 -36.30
C VAL A 576 -3.81 -20.16 -37.52
N HIS A 577 -3.57 -21.19 -38.35
CA HIS A 577 -2.76 -21.08 -39.56
C HIS A 577 -3.35 -20.11 -40.57
N ASP A 578 -4.64 -20.24 -40.83
CA ASP A 578 -5.34 -19.41 -41.84
C ASP A 578 -5.68 -18.00 -41.32
N LYS A 579 -5.35 -17.68 -40.08
CA LYS A 579 -5.65 -16.40 -39.41
C LYS A 579 -7.14 -16.04 -39.51
N LYS A 580 -8.05 -17.05 -39.35
CA LYS A 580 -9.49 -16.91 -39.42
C LYS A 580 -10.14 -16.50 -38.10
N PHE A 581 -9.49 -15.63 -37.32
CA PHE A 581 -9.98 -15.16 -36.02
C PHE A 581 -9.65 -13.66 -35.85
N GLU A 582 -10.42 -12.99 -35.03
CA GLU A 582 -10.16 -11.58 -34.68
C GLU A 582 -9.16 -11.49 -33.53
N SER A 583 -9.38 -12.29 -32.49
CA SER A 583 -8.47 -12.42 -31.36
C SER A 583 -8.47 -13.88 -30.87
N ALA A 584 -7.39 -14.28 -30.26
CA ALA A 584 -7.29 -15.60 -29.63
C ALA A 584 -6.56 -15.52 -28.31
N THR A 585 -6.96 -16.37 -27.37
CA THR A 585 -6.28 -16.57 -26.10
C THR A 585 -5.80 -18.00 -26.00
N MET A 586 -4.63 -18.21 -25.49
CA MET A 586 -4.10 -19.54 -25.25
C MET A 586 -3.39 -19.58 -23.90
N SER A 587 -3.86 -20.43 -23.00
CA SER A 587 -3.19 -20.76 -21.76
C SER A 587 -2.55 -22.13 -21.92
N VAL A 588 -1.25 -22.21 -21.78
CA VAL A 588 -0.48 -23.44 -21.91
C VAL A 588 0.31 -23.68 -20.63
N GLY A 589 0.16 -24.85 -20.03
CA GLY A 589 0.89 -25.26 -18.84
C GLY A 589 1.69 -26.52 -19.09
N ALA A 590 2.98 -26.54 -18.75
CA ALA A 590 3.81 -27.74 -18.75
C ALA A 590 4.04 -28.21 -17.31
N LEU A 591 3.78 -29.49 -17.08
CA LEU A 591 4.01 -30.18 -15.80
C LEU A 591 5.26 -31.04 -15.94
N THR A 592 6.40 -30.51 -15.56
CA THR A 592 7.62 -31.28 -15.43
C THR A 592 7.95 -31.50 -13.96
N ALA A 593 8.67 -32.57 -13.63
CA ALA A 593 9.07 -32.90 -12.24
C ALA A 593 9.80 -31.73 -11.53
N ASP A 594 10.43 -30.84 -12.29
CA ASP A 594 11.24 -29.75 -11.78
C ASP A 594 10.70 -28.34 -12.10
N LYS A 595 9.77 -28.18 -13.06
CA LYS A 595 9.26 -26.88 -13.50
C LYS A 595 7.78 -26.97 -13.83
N ALA A 596 6.95 -26.32 -13.05
CA ALA A 596 5.60 -25.99 -13.48
C ALA A 596 5.66 -24.66 -14.21
N PHE A 597 5.30 -24.67 -15.47
CA PHE A 597 5.25 -23.49 -16.31
C PHE A 597 3.82 -23.33 -16.83
N ILE A 598 3.22 -22.20 -16.58
CA ILE A 598 1.94 -21.84 -17.19
C ILE A 598 2.13 -20.45 -17.78
N SER A 599 1.86 -20.31 -19.05
CA SER A 599 1.86 -19.02 -19.72
C SER A 599 0.52 -18.81 -20.38
N GLN A 600 -0.04 -17.63 -20.16
CA GLN A 600 -1.23 -17.17 -20.85
C GLN A 600 -0.82 -16.19 -21.93
N TYR A 601 -1.19 -16.49 -23.17
CA TYR A 601 -0.84 -15.68 -24.33
C TYR A 601 -2.10 -15.08 -24.94
N TRP A 602 -2.06 -13.78 -25.22
CA TRP A 602 -3.01 -13.07 -26.04
C TRP A 602 -2.40 -12.80 -27.41
N PHE A 603 -3.09 -13.16 -28.48
CA PHE A 603 -2.65 -12.85 -29.83
C PHE A 603 -3.84 -12.51 -30.72
N ASP A 604 -3.64 -11.63 -31.68
CA ASP A 604 -4.62 -11.25 -32.70
C ASP A 604 -4.07 -11.57 -34.11
N TYR A 605 -4.94 -11.47 -35.13
CA TYR A 605 -4.54 -11.76 -36.51
C TYR A 605 -3.52 -10.76 -37.07
N VAL A 606 -3.36 -9.61 -36.43
CA VAL A 606 -2.42 -8.54 -36.82
C VAL A 606 -1.05 -8.73 -36.16
N SER A 607 -1.00 -9.49 -35.04
CA SER A 607 0.26 -9.67 -34.30
C SER A 607 1.28 -10.51 -35.10
N ASN A 608 2.52 -10.04 -35.13
CA ASN A 608 3.63 -10.78 -35.76
C ASN A 608 3.95 -12.12 -35.07
N ASN A 609 3.27 -12.43 -33.98
CA ASN A 609 3.54 -13.57 -33.12
C ASN A 609 2.68 -14.80 -33.46
N THR A 610 1.67 -14.68 -34.33
CA THR A 610 0.77 -15.80 -34.67
C THR A 610 1.53 -17.03 -35.18
N ASP A 611 2.61 -16.82 -35.92
CA ASP A 611 3.42 -17.92 -36.45
C ASP A 611 4.18 -18.69 -35.34
N LEU A 612 4.54 -18.00 -34.24
CA LEU A 612 5.14 -18.62 -33.07
C LEU A 612 4.14 -19.50 -32.31
N TYR A 613 2.91 -19.04 -32.15
CA TYR A 613 1.83 -19.81 -31.53
C TYR A 613 1.43 -21.03 -32.37
N TYR A 614 1.38 -20.85 -33.68
CA TYR A 614 1.15 -21.95 -34.60
C TYR A 614 2.25 -23.02 -34.49
N ASN A 615 3.52 -22.61 -34.43
CA ASN A 615 4.63 -23.52 -34.22
C ASN A 615 4.54 -24.27 -32.90
N LEU A 616 4.14 -23.61 -31.81
CA LEU A 616 3.92 -24.23 -30.51
C LEU A 616 2.84 -25.34 -30.59
N LEU A 617 1.71 -25.02 -31.21
CA LEU A 617 0.65 -26.01 -31.45
C LEU A 617 1.13 -27.15 -32.35
N GLN A 618 1.89 -26.88 -33.40
CA GLN A 618 2.49 -27.95 -34.24
C GLN A 618 3.39 -28.92 -33.48
N ILE A 619 4.19 -28.37 -32.56
CA ILE A 619 5.06 -29.21 -31.70
C ILE A 619 4.18 -30.14 -30.84
N ILE A 620 3.14 -29.63 -30.22
CA ILE A 620 2.23 -30.43 -29.39
C ILE A 620 1.50 -31.50 -30.25
N GLY A 621 1.00 -31.11 -31.43
CA GLY A 621 0.34 -32.06 -32.33
C GLY A 621 1.24 -33.16 -32.87
N LYS A 622 2.53 -32.87 -33.10
CA LYS A 622 3.49 -33.80 -33.65
C LYS A 622 4.07 -34.73 -32.60
N TYR A 623 4.41 -34.23 -31.43
CA TYR A 623 5.13 -34.97 -30.39
C TYR A 623 4.25 -35.36 -29.20
N GLY A 624 3.00 -34.87 -29.12
CA GLY A 624 2.06 -35.11 -28.04
C GLY A 624 1.11 -36.27 -28.34
N LYS A 625 0.81 -37.01 -27.30
CA LYS A 625 -0.30 -37.97 -27.27
C LYS A 625 -1.28 -37.54 -26.18
N LYS A 626 -2.57 -37.88 -26.37
CA LYS A 626 -3.55 -37.64 -25.32
C LYS A 626 -3.07 -38.31 -24.03
N GLY A 627 -2.86 -37.52 -22.99
CA GLY A 627 -2.22 -37.96 -21.73
C GLY A 627 -3.07 -37.61 -20.51
N CYS A 628 -2.52 -37.88 -19.33
CA CYS A 628 -3.06 -37.54 -18.02
C CYS A 628 -2.17 -36.48 -17.34
N VAL A 629 -2.71 -35.75 -16.37
CA VAL A 629 -1.96 -34.73 -15.60
C VAL A 629 -0.76 -35.35 -14.86
N THR A 630 -0.83 -36.63 -14.53
CA THR A 630 0.23 -37.37 -13.81
C THR A 630 1.34 -37.90 -14.69
N ASP A 631 1.26 -37.74 -16.01
CA ASP A 631 2.28 -38.19 -16.94
C ASP A 631 3.53 -37.33 -16.85
N ASP A 632 4.70 -37.91 -17.00
CA ASP A 632 5.95 -37.17 -17.22
C ASP A 632 5.81 -36.34 -18.51
N ASN A 633 6.20 -35.07 -18.47
CA ASN A 633 6.08 -34.17 -19.61
C ASN A 633 4.61 -33.87 -20.04
N ALA A 634 3.67 -33.82 -19.12
CA ALA A 634 2.30 -33.43 -19.41
C ALA A 634 2.22 -31.94 -19.76
N VAL A 635 1.53 -31.61 -20.85
CA VAL A 635 1.20 -30.25 -21.28
C VAL A 635 -0.31 -30.11 -21.32
N ILE A 636 -0.79 -29.04 -20.70
CA ILE A 636 -2.21 -28.68 -20.64
C ILE A 636 -2.44 -27.52 -21.58
N ILE A 637 -3.49 -27.60 -22.38
CA ILE A 637 -3.89 -26.53 -23.31
C ILE A 637 -5.32 -26.09 -22.99
N SER A 638 -5.50 -24.79 -22.88
CA SER A 638 -6.77 -24.11 -22.93
C SER A 638 -6.65 -22.97 -23.95
N ALA A 639 -7.25 -23.12 -25.13
CA ALA A 639 -7.11 -22.17 -26.20
C ALA A 639 -8.48 -21.79 -26.78
N HIS A 640 -8.65 -20.51 -27.11
CA HIS A 640 -9.88 -19.95 -27.67
C HIS A 640 -9.57 -19.06 -28.85
N ALA A 641 -10.37 -19.13 -29.90
CA ALA A 641 -10.32 -18.22 -31.02
C ALA A 641 -11.70 -17.61 -31.26
N TYR A 642 -11.74 -16.30 -31.41
CA TYR A 642 -12.94 -15.50 -31.62
C TYR A 642 -13.07 -15.10 -33.08
N TYR A 643 -14.25 -15.35 -33.64
CA TYR A 643 -14.60 -14.97 -35.02
C TYR A 643 -15.48 -13.71 -35.02
N ASN A 644 -15.14 -12.76 -35.86
CA ASN A 644 -16.03 -11.66 -36.18
C ASN A 644 -17.00 -12.11 -37.30
N GLY A 645 -18.16 -12.62 -36.94
CA GLY A 645 -19.24 -12.96 -37.90
C GLY A 645 -20.24 -11.83 -37.99
N SER A 646 -20.58 -11.40 -39.20
CA SER A 646 -21.62 -10.40 -39.49
C SER A 646 -23.05 -10.83 -39.13
N ASP A 647 -23.25 -12.02 -38.63
CA ASP A 647 -24.52 -12.57 -38.15
C ASP A 647 -24.36 -13.06 -36.69
N SER A 648 -25.38 -12.80 -35.90
CA SER A 648 -25.54 -12.88 -34.45
C SER A 648 -25.26 -14.24 -33.75
N ASP A 649 -24.58 -15.16 -34.40
CA ASP A 649 -24.04 -16.38 -33.80
C ASP A 649 -22.50 -16.26 -33.68
N ASP A 650 -22.04 -15.76 -32.57
CA ASP A 650 -20.63 -15.76 -32.17
C ASP A 650 -20.12 -17.21 -32.12
N LYS A 651 -19.49 -17.66 -33.20
CA LYS A 651 -18.83 -18.97 -33.23
C LYS A 651 -17.45 -18.82 -32.61
N ASN A 652 -17.33 -19.26 -31.36
CA ASN A 652 -16.03 -19.38 -30.69
C ASN A 652 -15.49 -20.79 -30.87
N ALA A 653 -14.26 -20.91 -31.34
CA ALA A 653 -13.54 -22.17 -31.34
C ALA A 653 -12.79 -22.31 -30.02
N ALA A 654 -13.02 -23.41 -29.30
CA ALA A 654 -12.36 -23.72 -28.05
C ALA A 654 -11.68 -25.08 -28.15
N LEU A 655 -10.43 -25.14 -27.71
CA LEU A 655 -9.63 -26.34 -27.63
C LEU A 655 -9.13 -26.55 -26.21
N TYR A 656 -9.46 -27.68 -25.60
CA TYR A 656 -9.01 -28.09 -24.28
C TYR A 656 -8.37 -29.48 -24.37
N GLY A 657 -7.26 -29.70 -23.68
CA GLY A 657 -6.65 -31.01 -23.66
C GLY A 657 -5.42 -31.13 -22.78
N ILE A 658 -5.14 -32.39 -22.43
CA ILE A 658 -3.90 -32.75 -21.74
C ILE A 658 -3.14 -33.66 -22.74
N TYR A 659 -1.88 -33.30 -22.98
CA TYR A 659 -1.02 -34.01 -23.92
C TYR A 659 0.29 -34.37 -23.22
N SER A 660 0.70 -35.63 -23.33
CA SER A 660 2.02 -36.10 -22.87
C SER A 660 3.00 -35.99 -24.03
N LEU A 661 4.04 -35.16 -23.89
CA LEU A 661 5.07 -34.98 -24.91
C LEU A 661 6.23 -35.97 -24.72
N SER A 662 6.89 -36.36 -25.82
CA SER A 662 8.20 -37.03 -25.73
C SER A 662 9.24 -36.05 -25.18
N ASP A 663 10.38 -36.55 -24.68
CA ASP A 663 11.47 -35.71 -24.15
C ASP A 663 11.96 -34.70 -25.19
N GLU A 664 12.12 -35.12 -26.45
CA GLU A 664 12.45 -34.23 -27.59
C GLU A 664 11.36 -33.18 -27.83
N GLY A 665 10.09 -33.58 -27.73
CA GLY A 665 8.96 -32.69 -27.89
C GLY A 665 8.88 -31.65 -26.77
N MET A 666 9.19 -32.01 -25.53
CA MET A 666 9.21 -31.11 -24.40
C MET A 666 10.35 -30.09 -24.51
N GLU A 667 11.53 -30.49 -24.94
CA GLU A 667 12.65 -29.57 -25.18
C GLU A 667 12.29 -28.51 -26.23
N LEU A 668 11.70 -28.93 -27.35
CA LEU A 668 11.24 -28.05 -28.41
C LEU A 668 10.11 -27.13 -27.94
N PHE A 669 9.18 -27.64 -27.14
CA PHE A 669 8.09 -26.90 -26.55
C PHE A 669 8.60 -25.78 -25.64
N MET A 670 9.51 -26.10 -24.72
CA MET A 670 10.10 -25.11 -23.82
C MET A 670 10.84 -24.00 -24.58
N LYS A 671 11.59 -24.38 -25.62
CA LYS A 671 12.27 -23.40 -26.48
C LYS A 671 11.29 -22.49 -27.22
N ALA A 672 10.20 -23.02 -27.75
CA ALA A 672 9.15 -22.23 -28.40
C ALA A 672 8.49 -21.24 -27.41
N CYS A 673 8.22 -21.67 -26.18
CA CYS A 673 7.72 -20.79 -25.11
C CYS A 673 8.69 -19.65 -24.80
N GLU A 674 10.00 -19.92 -24.73
CA GLU A 674 11.01 -18.87 -24.53
C GLU A 674 11.04 -17.86 -25.69
N GLU A 675 10.88 -18.34 -26.94
CA GLU A 675 10.85 -17.47 -28.13
C GLU A 675 9.62 -16.54 -28.11
N ILE A 676 8.45 -17.07 -27.73
CA ILE A 676 7.23 -16.28 -27.59
C ILE A 676 7.40 -15.21 -26.49
N ASN A 677 7.93 -15.58 -25.34
CA ASN A 677 8.15 -14.65 -24.23
C ASN A 677 9.13 -13.54 -24.63
N LYS A 678 10.20 -13.87 -25.34
CA LYS A 678 11.15 -12.86 -25.88
C LYS A 678 10.47 -11.90 -26.86
N SER A 679 9.55 -12.38 -27.69
CA SER A 679 8.87 -11.54 -28.68
C SER A 679 7.85 -10.59 -28.03
N ASN A 680 7.21 -11.00 -26.90
CA ASN A 680 6.25 -10.17 -26.19
C ASN A 680 6.89 -9.05 -25.34
N THR A 681 8.17 -9.17 -24.99
CA THR A 681 8.91 -8.15 -24.22
C THR A 681 9.31 -6.91 -25.06
N TYR A 682 9.16 -6.91 -26.36
CA TYR A 682 9.52 -5.79 -27.24
C TYR A 682 8.35 -4.84 -27.58
N VAL A 683 7.17 -5.03 -26.99
CA VAL A 683 5.95 -4.26 -27.34
C VAL A 683 5.54 -3.26 -26.23
N ASP A 684 6.31 -3.14 -25.14
CA ASP A 684 6.08 -2.12 -24.09
C ASP A 684 6.98 -0.87 -24.24
#